data_b7e783715d4bdd571178ba7ffec98464
#
_entry.id   b7e783715d4bdd571178ba7ffec98464
#
_cell.length_a   1.000
_cell.length_b   1.000
_cell.length_c   1.000
_cell.angle_alpha   90.00
_cell.angle_beta   90.00
_cell.angle_gamma   90.00
#
_symmetry.space_group_name_H-M   'P 1'
#
loop_
_entity.id
_entity.type
_entity.pdbx_description
1 polymer ?
#
loop_
_entity_poly.entity_id
_entity_poly.type
_entity_poly.pdbx_seq_one_letter_code
_entity_poly.pdbx_strand_id
1 'polypeptide(L)'
;MGSFAWIILLLPVAGCGASFVAETPRRAAHVCMTFLGMSLLVALFVLGYRLVHETTSITPDISTLSYLSLTPGPSETTNFPATFQVAVGVRVDNLSASFMVLISFLFLVVQGLGTAMLQHDAAYRRFFWASSLLATLMLGLVLSPGLFQVWLTLGAISATTLVLALHFWHRRETTAPARRAFSVLLGADAGLLLGLAYVVDKLGPYLGLRPQPASGALDIFDFRLLDPTWQAAAQGAVSHVGYRSLVILTVLLAVAALVHAAQAPFTGWLTGLREAPLPVLGAITVSLLAGVVVLARIYTLLIVTPRVLSFLAVIGALGAVWLSAACLVSRDIYRVALLAASAQLALAITAMGAGGYSAGLLIAAVSAPLSLLLLVTAGSLARAYRTRDIGEMGGAWQRMRHTSLSLGFWALAAAGLDLVGYDVVSSIFLNRFPDMREQVGSSSRYIVVQGGQMAGWVRDLVAVLAIAAVVLTALYAVRLLVTVCRGTPAVRRGFLVEKLTEAEPPLRTLQRWCAAATLGAVVVGLPGIAAIGHGKGRVPALTFSHWVYYGASHQVLPVEWWAFAAAAAALVVGVAGGVAVVRAGVTRRAARLGLWLRMPTVAATGPAAVRWAFAFGARAGNALAGEVVAFDHDLVEPLYDSAGEGIEVAAWSLERVRVRRLGIALGVMLAVILLLVGASVLAAGGHFPVHTT
;
A
#
# COMPACT_ATOMS: atom_id res chain seq x y z
N MET A 1 -17.79 -14.54 14.11
CA MET A 1 -17.46 -13.39 13.23
C MET A 1 -16.79 -13.82 11.93
N GLY A 2 -15.90 -14.84 11.93
CA GLY A 2 -15.24 -15.29 10.71
C GLY A 2 -16.20 -15.61 9.54
N SER A 3 -17.30 -16.27 9.81
CA SER A 3 -18.31 -16.58 8.76
C SER A 3 -18.97 -15.33 8.15
N PHE A 4 -19.17 -14.28 8.94
CA PHE A 4 -19.71 -13.00 8.42
C PHE A 4 -18.71 -12.26 7.54
N ALA A 5 -17.42 -12.44 7.77
CA ALA A 5 -16.39 -11.77 6.97
C ALA A 5 -16.36 -12.27 5.52
N TRP A 6 -16.84 -13.47 5.22
CA TRP A 6 -17.06 -13.94 3.85
C TRP A 6 -18.02 -13.06 3.06
N ILE A 7 -19.05 -12.52 3.73
CA ILE A 7 -20.01 -11.62 3.09
C ILE A 7 -19.31 -10.37 2.56
N ILE A 8 -18.31 -9.86 3.28
CA ILE A 8 -17.54 -8.69 2.88
C ILE A 8 -16.82 -8.93 1.56
N LEU A 9 -16.30 -10.15 1.33
CA LEU A 9 -15.65 -10.53 0.07
C LEU A 9 -16.64 -10.84 -1.03
N LEU A 10 -17.71 -11.55 -0.71
CA LEU A 10 -18.68 -12.02 -1.69
C LEU A 10 -19.52 -10.89 -2.28
N LEU A 11 -19.83 -9.85 -1.51
CA LEU A 11 -20.64 -8.72 -1.99
C LEU A 11 -20.00 -8.00 -3.18
N PRO A 12 -18.75 -7.50 -3.14
CA PRO A 12 -18.17 -6.83 -4.30
C PRO A 12 -17.95 -7.78 -5.49
N VAL A 13 -17.71 -9.08 -5.25
CA VAL A 13 -17.65 -10.11 -6.30
C VAL A 13 -19.00 -10.27 -6.97
N ALA A 14 -20.08 -10.35 -6.18
CA ALA A 14 -21.45 -10.41 -6.70
C ALA A 14 -21.78 -9.15 -7.51
N GLY A 15 -21.37 -7.97 -7.03
CA GLY A 15 -21.50 -6.72 -7.77
C GLY A 15 -20.74 -6.74 -9.10
N CYS A 16 -19.52 -7.28 -9.11
CA CYS A 16 -18.72 -7.49 -10.32
C CYS A 16 -19.47 -8.40 -11.30
N GLY A 17 -19.95 -9.57 -10.87
CA GLY A 17 -20.72 -10.51 -11.68
C GLY A 17 -22.03 -9.91 -12.21
N ALA A 18 -22.81 -9.28 -11.35
CA ALA A 18 -24.08 -8.66 -11.72
C ALA A 18 -23.92 -7.49 -12.72
N SER A 19 -22.75 -6.83 -12.72
CA SER A 19 -22.46 -5.76 -13.69
C SER A 19 -22.42 -6.23 -15.15
N PHE A 20 -22.12 -7.51 -15.40
CA PHE A 20 -22.14 -8.09 -16.75
C PHE A 20 -23.56 -8.30 -17.29
N VAL A 21 -24.51 -8.57 -16.40
CA VAL A 21 -25.92 -8.79 -16.76
C VAL A 21 -26.68 -7.47 -16.87
N ALA A 22 -26.18 -6.40 -16.29
CA ALA A 22 -26.83 -5.10 -16.31
C ALA A 22 -27.01 -4.57 -17.76
N GLU A 23 -28.23 -4.16 -18.12
CA GLU A 23 -28.60 -3.72 -19.47
C GLU A 23 -27.79 -2.48 -19.92
N THR A 24 -27.59 -1.52 -19.03
CA THR A 24 -26.89 -0.27 -19.35
C THR A 24 -25.61 -0.13 -18.54
N PRO A 25 -24.56 0.55 -19.10
CA PRO A 25 -23.32 0.81 -18.35
C PRO A 25 -23.54 1.58 -17.03
N ARG A 26 -24.53 2.49 -17.01
CA ARG A 26 -24.89 3.25 -15.80
C ARG A 26 -25.48 2.34 -14.72
N ARG A 27 -26.37 1.41 -15.07
CA ARG A 27 -26.89 0.41 -14.12
C ARG A 27 -25.78 -0.49 -13.59
N ALA A 28 -24.85 -0.91 -14.45
CA ALA A 28 -23.68 -1.67 -14.03
C ALA A 28 -22.85 -0.93 -12.97
N ALA A 29 -22.63 0.36 -13.15
CA ALA A 29 -21.94 1.21 -12.18
C ALA A 29 -22.69 1.26 -10.83
N HIS A 30 -23.99 1.54 -10.85
CA HIS A 30 -24.80 1.59 -9.62
C HIS A 30 -24.80 0.25 -8.89
N VAL A 31 -24.91 -0.87 -9.63
CA VAL A 31 -24.86 -2.22 -9.06
C VAL A 31 -23.52 -2.43 -8.34
N CYS A 32 -22.38 -2.18 -8.99
CA CYS A 32 -21.08 -2.29 -8.36
C CYS A 32 -20.95 -1.43 -7.09
N MET A 33 -21.37 -0.16 -7.16
CA MET A 33 -21.33 0.77 -6.03
C MET A 33 -22.24 0.33 -4.88
N THR A 34 -23.44 -0.19 -5.17
CA THR A 34 -24.38 -0.68 -4.16
C THR A 34 -23.81 -1.87 -3.41
N PHE A 35 -23.32 -2.88 -4.12
CA PHE A 35 -22.73 -4.05 -3.49
C PHE A 35 -21.46 -3.72 -2.69
N LEU A 36 -20.64 -2.81 -3.18
CA LEU A 36 -19.46 -2.35 -2.43
C LEU A 36 -19.88 -1.51 -1.21
N GLY A 37 -20.93 -0.70 -1.31
CA GLY A 37 -21.53 0.03 -0.19
C GLY A 37 -22.08 -0.90 0.88
N MET A 38 -22.75 -1.99 0.48
CA MET A 38 -23.19 -3.04 1.41
C MET A 38 -22.00 -3.72 2.10
N SER A 39 -20.94 -4.00 1.35
CA SER A 39 -19.69 -4.54 1.91
C SER A 39 -19.09 -3.60 2.97
N LEU A 40 -19.10 -2.29 2.72
CA LEU A 40 -18.66 -1.28 3.70
C LEU A 40 -19.54 -1.30 4.96
N LEU A 41 -20.85 -1.41 4.81
CA LEU A 41 -21.77 -1.48 5.98
C LEU A 41 -21.51 -2.72 6.84
N VAL A 42 -21.28 -3.87 6.20
CA VAL A 42 -20.90 -5.11 6.92
C VAL A 42 -19.53 -4.95 7.58
N ALA A 43 -18.56 -4.31 6.91
CA ALA A 43 -17.25 -4.05 7.48
C ALA A 43 -17.32 -3.12 8.71
N LEU A 44 -18.15 -2.07 8.65
CA LEU A 44 -18.42 -1.18 9.79
C LEU A 44 -19.09 -1.93 10.95
N PHE A 45 -20.04 -2.82 10.66
CA PHE A 45 -20.68 -3.67 11.67
C PHE A 45 -19.66 -4.57 12.37
N VAL A 46 -18.78 -5.24 11.60
CA VAL A 46 -17.72 -6.11 12.17
C VAL A 46 -16.74 -5.30 13.00
N LEU A 47 -16.32 -4.12 12.53
CA LEU A 47 -15.46 -3.23 13.31
C LEU A 47 -16.12 -2.77 14.61
N GLY A 48 -17.39 -2.33 14.54
CA GLY A 48 -18.16 -1.90 15.71
C GLY A 48 -18.35 -3.02 16.73
N TYR A 49 -18.65 -4.22 16.26
CA TYR A 49 -18.77 -5.40 17.13
C TYR A 49 -17.45 -5.72 17.86
N ARG A 50 -16.31 -5.70 17.14
CA ARG A 50 -15.01 -5.94 17.76
C ARG A 50 -14.64 -4.84 18.77
N LEU A 51 -14.94 -3.58 18.47
CA LEU A 51 -14.71 -2.47 19.41
C LEU A 51 -15.49 -2.62 20.71
N VAL A 52 -16.68 -3.22 20.68
CA VAL A 52 -17.55 -3.33 21.85
C VAL A 52 -17.28 -4.63 22.65
N HIS A 53 -17.06 -5.76 21.97
CA HIS A 53 -17.07 -7.09 22.60
C HIS A 53 -15.68 -7.71 22.76
N GLU A 54 -14.70 -7.29 21.96
CA GLU A 54 -13.40 -7.97 21.86
C GLU A 54 -12.21 -7.10 22.29
N THR A 55 -12.44 -6.11 23.13
CA THR A 55 -11.36 -5.24 23.66
C THR A 55 -10.30 -6.02 24.45
N THR A 56 -10.61 -7.27 24.84
CA THR A 56 -9.69 -8.14 25.63
C THR A 56 -9.29 -9.43 24.89
N SER A 57 -9.94 -9.81 23.78
CA SER A 57 -9.61 -11.04 23.05
C SER A 57 -8.64 -10.78 21.90
N ILE A 58 -7.45 -11.33 22.08
CA ILE A 58 -6.31 -11.24 21.13
C ILE A 58 -6.47 -12.25 19.98
N THR A 59 -7.37 -13.22 20.15
CA THR A 59 -7.53 -14.31 19.19
C THR A 59 -8.23 -13.85 17.91
N PRO A 60 -7.60 -14.05 16.72
CA PRO A 60 -8.27 -13.77 15.47
C PRO A 60 -9.41 -14.78 15.22
N ASP A 61 -10.54 -14.29 14.75
CA ASP A 61 -11.60 -15.14 14.21
C ASP A 61 -11.22 -15.63 12.82
N ILE A 62 -11.07 -16.93 12.65
CA ILE A 62 -10.64 -17.53 11.40
C ILE A 62 -11.71 -18.48 10.89
N SER A 63 -12.04 -18.35 9.60
CA SER A 63 -12.87 -19.29 8.87
C SER A 63 -12.12 -19.67 7.59
N THR A 64 -11.76 -20.93 7.45
CA THR A 64 -11.00 -21.45 6.33
C THR A 64 -11.79 -22.49 5.56
N LEU A 65 -11.63 -22.49 4.23
CA LEU A 65 -12.09 -23.53 3.32
C LEU A 65 -10.85 -24.25 2.80
N SER A 66 -10.72 -25.55 3.06
CA SER A 66 -9.66 -26.36 2.46
C SER A 66 -9.91 -26.48 0.96
N TYR A 67 -9.00 -25.96 0.15
CA TYR A 67 -9.13 -25.95 -1.31
C TYR A 67 -8.52 -27.19 -1.95
N LEU A 68 -7.35 -27.61 -1.47
CA LEU A 68 -6.57 -28.71 -2.03
C LEU A 68 -5.94 -29.52 -0.91
N SER A 69 -6.23 -30.79 -0.83
CA SER A 69 -5.51 -31.74 0.00
C SER A 69 -4.66 -32.63 -0.90
N LEU A 70 -3.35 -32.43 -0.84
CA LEU A 70 -2.37 -33.29 -1.51
C LEU A 70 -1.85 -34.28 -0.48
N THR A 71 -2.15 -35.55 -0.65
CA THR A 71 -1.52 -36.66 0.06
C THR A 71 -0.35 -37.14 -0.83
N PRO A 72 0.91 -36.77 -0.54
CA PRO A 72 2.02 -37.44 -1.20
C PRO A 72 1.93 -38.93 -0.90
N GLY A 73 2.05 -39.75 -1.93
CA GLY A 73 2.11 -41.22 -1.73
C GLY A 73 3.22 -41.57 -0.73
N PRO A 74 3.13 -42.75 -0.07
CA PRO A 74 4.13 -43.17 0.88
C PRO A 74 5.49 -43.30 0.17
N SER A 75 6.34 -42.33 0.37
CA SER A 75 7.73 -42.38 -0.07
C SER A 75 8.59 -42.60 1.18
N GLU A 76 9.30 -43.69 1.19
CA GLU A 76 10.15 -44.11 2.32
C GLU A 76 11.29 -43.13 2.65
N THR A 77 11.45 -42.07 1.87
CA THR A 77 12.59 -41.14 1.95
C THR A 77 12.26 -39.70 2.30
N THR A 78 10.98 -39.32 2.40
CA THR A 78 10.62 -37.93 2.69
C THR A 78 9.68 -37.86 3.88
N ASN A 79 10.14 -37.21 4.97
CA ASN A 79 9.34 -36.85 6.15
C ASN A 79 8.33 -35.72 5.84
N PHE A 80 7.63 -35.79 4.69
CA PHE A 80 6.54 -34.87 4.41
C PHE A 80 5.30 -35.25 5.23
N PRO A 81 4.52 -34.29 5.71
CA PRO A 81 3.28 -34.57 6.39
C PRO A 81 2.36 -35.42 5.50
N ALA A 82 1.67 -36.37 6.10
CA ALA A 82 0.75 -37.28 5.41
C ALA A 82 -0.31 -36.57 4.56
N THR A 83 -0.59 -35.30 4.83
CA THR A 83 -1.53 -34.47 4.07
C THR A 83 -1.03 -33.02 4.02
N PHE A 84 -0.77 -32.53 2.82
CA PHE A 84 -0.53 -31.12 2.55
C PHE A 84 -1.87 -30.46 2.22
N GLN A 85 -2.32 -29.51 3.05
CA GLN A 85 -3.56 -28.78 2.80
C GLN A 85 -3.22 -27.34 2.44
N VAL A 86 -3.85 -26.84 1.38
CA VAL A 86 -3.87 -25.43 1.02
C VAL A 86 -5.26 -24.90 1.27
N ALA A 87 -5.38 -23.94 2.18
CA ALA A 87 -6.64 -23.34 2.55
C ALA A 87 -6.75 -21.90 2.07
N VAL A 88 -7.93 -21.51 1.65
CA VAL A 88 -8.32 -20.11 1.44
C VAL A 88 -9.32 -19.76 2.52
N GLY A 89 -9.18 -18.57 3.11
CA GLY A 89 -10.03 -18.25 4.24
C GLY A 89 -10.13 -16.76 4.54
N VAL A 90 -10.75 -16.47 5.64
CA VAL A 90 -10.88 -15.13 6.23
C VAL A 90 -10.36 -15.15 7.65
N ARG A 91 -9.44 -14.24 7.95
CA ARG A 91 -8.91 -13.95 9.27
C ARG A 91 -9.33 -12.54 9.67
N VAL A 92 -10.19 -12.44 10.67
CA VAL A 92 -10.64 -11.18 11.24
C VAL A 92 -9.84 -10.90 12.50
N ASP A 93 -8.92 -9.97 12.41
CA ASP A 93 -8.18 -9.39 13.53
C ASP A 93 -8.37 -7.87 13.54
N ASN A 94 -7.78 -7.17 14.48
CA ASN A 94 -7.94 -5.72 14.61
C ASN A 94 -7.36 -4.94 13.42
N LEU A 95 -6.27 -5.46 12.82
CA LEU A 95 -5.71 -4.94 11.57
C LEU A 95 -6.74 -5.06 10.44
N SER A 96 -7.26 -6.27 10.20
CA SER A 96 -8.21 -6.50 9.11
C SER A 96 -9.51 -5.71 9.33
N ALA A 97 -10.02 -5.65 10.58
CA ALA A 97 -11.23 -4.90 10.91
C ALA A 97 -11.10 -3.41 10.54
N SER A 98 -9.93 -2.81 10.76
CA SER A 98 -9.68 -1.40 10.43
C SER A 98 -9.49 -1.19 8.93
N PHE A 99 -8.64 -2.01 8.30
CA PHE A 99 -8.29 -1.83 6.90
C PHE A 99 -9.40 -2.24 5.92
N MET A 100 -10.28 -3.19 6.26
CA MET A 100 -11.41 -3.52 5.39
C MET A 100 -12.42 -2.35 5.28
N VAL A 101 -12.65 -1.60 6.36
CA VAL A 101 -13.46 -0.38 6.32
C VAL A 101 -12.80 0.68 5.45
N LEU A 102 -11.50 0.92 5.67
CA LEU A 102 -10.74 1.90 4.91
C LEU A 102 -10.76 1.57 3.41
N ILE A 103 -10.43 0.35 3.03
CA ILE A 103 -10.36 -0.09 1.62
C ILE A 103 -11.72 -0.02 0.95
N SER A 104 -12.79 -0.53 1.59
CA SER A 104 -14.14 -0.47 1.04
C SER A 104 -14.59 0.97 0.80
N PHE A 105 -14.31 1.87 1.75
CA PHE A 105 -14.60 3.28 1.63
C PHE A 105 -13.83 3.94 0.48
N LEU A 106 -12.51 3.70 0.40
CA LEU A 106 -11.66 4.31 -0.64
C LEU A 106 -12.06 3.85 -2.04
N PHE A 107 -12.42 2.57 -2.22
CA PHE A 107 -12.92 2.10 -3.51
C PHE A 107 -14.30 2.66 -3.87
N LEU A 108 -15.18 2.96 -2.90
CA LEU A 108 -16.40 3.72 -3.16
C LEU A 108 -16.10 5.13 -3.66
N VAL A 109 -15.12 5.82 -3.08
CA VAL A 109 -14.66 7.13 -3.57
C VAL A 109 -14.12 7.01 -4.98
N VAL A 110 -13.32 5.98 -5.28
CA VAL A 110 -12.77 5.71 -6.62
C VAL A 110 -13.89 5.43 -7.64
N GLN A 111 -14.89 4.64 -7.29
CA GLN A 111 -16.04 4.39 -8.16
C GLN A 111 -16.88 5.67 -8.33
N GLY A 112 -17.06 6.46 -7.28
CA GLY A 112 -17.66 7.79 -7.38
C GLY A 112 -16.90 8.72 -8.34
N LEU A 113 -15.56 8.67 -8.33
CA LEU A 113 -14.72 9.38 -9.28
C LEU A 113 -14.95 8.86 -10.72
N GLY A 114 -15.13 7.55 -10.88
CA GLY A 114 -15.50 6.93 -12.17
C GLY A 114 -16.83 7.44 -12.69
N THR A 115 -17.86 7.56 -11.84
CA THR A 115 -19.16 8.12 -12.25
C THR A 115 -19.06 9.59 -12.65
N ALA A 116 -18.19 10.37 -12.04
CA ALA A 116 -18.01 11.78 -12.35
C ALA A 116 -17.20 12.03 -13.63
N MET A 117 -16.25 11.14 -13.98
CA MET A 117 -15.28 11.43 -15.02
C MET A 117 -15.34 10.54 -16.26
N LEU A 118 -15.92 9.34 -16.18
CA LEU A 118 -15.92 8.35 -17.27
C LEU A 118 -17.31 8.14 -17.91
N GLN A 119 -18.31 8.99 -17.64
CA GLN A 119 -19.71 8.77 -18.07
C GLN A 119 -19.90 8.54 -19.57
N HIS A 120 -19.04 9.13 -20.39
CA HIS A 120 -19.10 9.06 -21.86
C HIS A 120 -18.03 8.13 -22.46
N ASP A 121 -17.34 7.37 -21.61
CA ASP A 121 -16.28 6.47 -22.07
C ASP A 121 -16.85 5.11 -22.48
N ALA A 122 -16.40 4.58 -23.61
CA ALA A 122 -16.81 3.27 -24.10
C ALA A 122 -16.41 2.14 -23.13
N ALA A 123 -15.32 2.33 -22.35
CA ALA A 123 -14.85 1.37 -21.37
C ALA A 123 -15.44 1.58 -19.95
N TYR A 124 -16.50 2.41 -19.83
CA TYR A 124 -17.13 2.73 -18.54
C TYR A 124 -17.47 1.49 -17.71
N ARG A 125 -18.17 0.51 -18.29
CA ARG A 125 -18.53 -0.75 -17.61
C ARG A 125 -17.27 -1.52 -17.16
N ARG A 126 -16.23 -1.56 -18.00
CA ARG A 126 -14.98 -2.25 -17.70
C ARG A 126 -14.30 -1.70 -16.45
N PHE A 127 -14.31 -0.38 -16.27
CA PHE A 127 -13.76 0.26 -15.09
C PHE A 127 -14.47 -0.21 -13.81
N PHE A 128 -15.81 -0.29 -13.79
CA PHE A 128 -16.56 -0.63 -12.59
C PHE A 128 -16.37 -2.09 -12.16
N TRP A 129 -16.46 -3.04 -13.10
CA TRP A 129 -16.23 -4.42 -12.72
C TRP A 129 -14.77 -4.67 -12.30
N ALA A 130 -13.78 -4.08 -12.99
CA ALA A 130 -12.38 -4.25 -12.66
C ALA A 130 -12.01 -3.57 -11.32
N SER A 131 -12.60 -2.40 -11.02
CA SER A 131 -12.40 -1.75 -9.72
C SER A 131 -13.08 -2.50 -8.57
N SER A 132 -14.25 -3.10 -8.79
CA SER A 132 -14.91 -3.97 -7.81
C SER A 132 -14.10 -5.24 -7.56
N LEU A 133 -13.54 -5.84 -8.62
CA LEU A 133 -12.65 -6.99 -8.48
C LEU A 133 -11.38 -6.61 -7.70
N LEU A 134 -10.76 -5.47 -8.02
CA LEU A 134 -9.59 -5.00 -7.29
C LEU A 134 -9.90 -4.74 -5.82
N ALA A 135 -11.07 -4.16 -5.52
CA ALA A 135 -11.53 -3.98 -4.14
C ALA A 135 -11.67 -5.32 -3.40
N THR A 136 -12.28 -6.33 -4.04
CA THR A 136 -12.39 -7.69 -3.49
C THR A 136 -11.03 -8.29 -3.18
N LEU A 137 -10.09 -8.18 -4.12
CA LEU A 137 -8.74 -8.74 -3.97
C LEU A 137 -7.96 -8.04 -2.84
N MET A 138 -8.09 -6.71 -2.72
CA MET A 138 -7.52 -5.95 -1.61
C MET A 138 -8.12 -6.35 -0.26
N LEU A 139 -9.45 -6.56 -0.20
CA LEU A 139 -10.12 -7.09 0.99
C LEU A 139 -9.66 -8.52 1.29
N GLY A 140 -9.53 -9.38 0.27
CA GLY A 140 -9.01 -10.73 0.39
C GLY A 140 -7.57 -10.78 0.90
N LEU A 141 -6.73 -9.83 0.48
CA LEU A 141 -5.37 -9.69 0.98
C LEU A 141 -5.36 -9.32 2.47
N VAL A 142 -6.17 -8.34 2.86
CA VAL A 142 -6.27 -7.91 4.27
C VAL A 142 -6.81 -9.01 5.16
N LEU A 143 -7.75 -9.79 4.67
CA LEU A 143 -8.37 -10.91 5.40
C LEU A 143 -7.61 -12.25 5.25
N SER A 144 -6.43 -12.26 4.65
CA SER A 144 -5.67 -13.50 4.40
C SER A 144 -5.26 -14.19 5.70
N PRO A 145 -5.60 -15.48 5.89
CA PRO A 145 -5.17 -16.27 7.03
C PRO A 145 -3.76 -16.86 6.86
N GLY A 146 -3.25 -16.91 5.63
CA GLY A 146 -2.00 -17.57 5.30
C GLY A 146 -1.27 -16.98 4.09
N LEU A 147 -0.01 -17.35 3.98
CA LEU A 147 0.92 -16.79 2.99
C LEU A 147 0.56 -17.19 1.55
N PHE A 148 -0.06 -18.36 1.34
CA PHE A 148 -0.53 -18.78 0.01
C PHE A 148 -1.62 -17.85 -0.53
N GLN A 149 -2.59 -17.47 0.30
CA GLN A 149 -3.64 -16.54 -0.11
C GLN A 149 -3.07 -15.13 -0.35
N VAL A 150 -2.04 -14.71 0.41
CA VAL A 150 -1.31 -13.46 0.15
C VAL A 150 -0.74 -13.47 -1.26
N TRP A 151 -0.04 -14.54 -1.66
CA TRP A 151 0.49 -14.68 -3.01
C TRP A 151 -0.60 -14.68 -4.09
N LEU A 152 -1.65 -15.47 -3.89
CA LEU A 152 -2.75 -15.57 -4.84
C LEU A 152 -3.44 -14.22 -5.07
N THR A 153 -3.72 -13.51 -3.99
CA THR A 153 -4.38 -12.18 -4.06
C THR A 153 -3.47 -11.13 -4.67
N LEU A 154 -2.16 -11.13 -4.39
CA LEU A 154 -1.22 -10.19 -5.00
C LEU A 154 -1.09 -10.43 -6.50
N GLY A 155 -0.93 -11.66 -6.95
CA GLY A 155 -0.90 -11.97 -8.39
C GLY A 155 -2.20 -11.55 -9.11
N ALA A 156 -3.34 -11.74 -8.47
CA ALA A 156 -4.62 -11.29 -9.01
C ALA A 156 -4.75 -9.75 -8.98
N ILE A 157 -4.19 -9.05 -7.98
CA ILE A 157 -4.09 -7.58 -7.94
C ILE A 157 -3.21 -7.09 -9.10
N SER A 158 -2.07 -7.72 -9.37
CA SER A 158 -1.18 -7.41 -10.49
C SER A 158 -1.92 -7.54 -11.82
N ALA A 159 -2.64 -8.64 -12.04
CA ALA A 159 -3.43 -8.86 -13.26
C ALA A 159 -4.58 -7.84 -13.41
N THR A 160 -5.30 -7.55 -12.33
CA THR A 160 -6.39 -6.57 -12.35
C THR A 160 -5.87 -5.14 -12.56
N THR A 161 -4.71 -4.82 -12.02
CA THR A 161 -4.01 -3.55 -12.26
C THR A 161 -3.65 -3.40 -13.74
N LEU A 162 -3.19 -4.46 -14.42
CA LEU A 162 -2.98 -4.45 -15.87
C LEU A 162 -4.27 -4.16 -16.62
N VAL A 163 -5.38 -4.84 -16.28
CA VAL A 163 -6.68 -4.64 -16.93
C VAL A 163 -7.15 -3.18 -16.79
N LEU A 164 -6.97 -2.59 -15.63
CA LEU A 164 -7.28 -1.18 -15.36
C LEU A 164 -6.34 -0.23 -16.14
N ALA A 165 -5.04 -0.51 -16.12
CA ALA A 165 -4.03 0.30 -16.82
C ALA A 165 -4.22 0.29 -18.34
N LEU A 166 -4.72 -0.82 -18.88
CA LEU A 166 -5.12 -0.96 -20.30
C LEU A 166 -6.48 -0.35 -20.62
N HIS A 167 -6.98 0.61 -19.83
CA HIS A 167 -8.26 1.27 -20.08
C HIS A 167 -8.36 1.84 -21.51
N PHE A 168 -7.27 2.45 -22.01
CA PHE A 168 -7.13 2.90 -23.39
C PHE A 168 -6.18 1.99 -24.19
N TRP A 169 -6.50 0.69 -24.25
CA TRP A 169 -5.64 -0.35 -24.84
C TRP A 169 -5.22 -0.09 -26.30
N HIS A 170 -5.97 0.75 -27.03
CA HIS A 170 -5.66 1.14 -28.41
C HIS A 170 -4.57 2.22 -28.54
N ARG A 171 -4.10 2.80 -27.40
CA ARG A 171 -3.07 3.86 -27.40
C ARG A 171 -1.73 3.29 -26.96
N ARG A 172 -0.70 3.41 -27.80
CA ARG A 172 0.66 2.95 -27.44
C ARG A 172 1.21 3.63 -26.17
N GLU A 173 0.84 4.91 -25.95
CA GLU A 173 1.26 5.70 -24.78
C GLU A 173 0.75 5.11 -23.45
N THR A 174 -0.29 4.30 -23.49
CA THR A 174 -0.86 3.63 -22.30
C THR A 174 -0.48 2.15 -22.23
N THR A 175 -0.36 1.46 -23.37
CA THR A 175 -0.11 0.02 -23.40
C THR A 175 1.31 -0.36 -23.03
N ALA A 176 2.32 0.35 -23.52
CA ALA A 176 3.71 0.05 -23.19
C ALA A 176 4.03 0.25 -21.68
N PRO A 177 3.63 1.37 -21.04
CA PRO A 177 3.79 1.50 -19.59
C PRO A 177 2.99 0.48 -18.79
N ALA A 178 1.76 0.10 -19.24
CA ALA A 178 0.95 -0.89 -18.58
C ALA A 178 1.61 -2.29 -18.59
N ARG A 179 2.18 -2.71 -19.72
CA ARG A 179 2.94 -3.97 -19.82
C ARG A 179 4.17 -3.95 -18.89
N ARG A 180 4.95 -2.86 -18.91
CA ARG A 180 6.11 -2.72 -17.99
C ARG A 180 5.70 -2.79 -16.53
N ALA A 181 4.64 -2.09 -16.14
CA ALA A 181 4.10 -2.16 -14.79
C ALA A 181 3.74 -3.59 -14.39
N PHE A 182 3.03 -4.31 -15.27
CA PHE A 182 2.65 -5.70 -15.03
C PHE A 182 3.87 -6.62 -14.91
N SER A 183 4.88 -6.47 -15.78
CA SER A 183 6.10 -7.29 -15.71
C SER A 183 6.86 -7.11 -14.40
N VAL A 184 6.95 -5.86 -13.91
CA VAL A 184 7.57 -5.56 -12.60
C VAL A 184 6.79 -6.21 -11.46
N LEU A 185 5.46 -6.07 -11.45
CA LEU A 185 4.59 -6.67 -10.45
C LEU A 185 4.65 -8.20 -10.50
N LEU A 186 4.58 -8.79 -11.70
CA LEU A 186 4.68 -10.24 -11.89
C LEU A 186 6.03 -10.81 -11.44
N GLY A 187 7.14 -10.08 -11.68
CA GLY A 187 8.46 -10.44 -11.16
C GLY A 187 8.50 -10.48 -9.63
N ALA A 188 7.82 -9.54 -8.98
CA ALA A 188 7.67 -9.53 -7.52
C ALA A 188 6.82 -10.71 -7.02
N ASP A 189 5.71 -11.01 -7.72
CA ASP A 189 4.83 -12.14 -7.39
C ASP A 189 5.55 -13.49 -7.60
N ALA A 190 6.42 -13.59 -8.60
CA ALA A 190 7.29 -14.76 -8.81
C ALA A 190 8.32 -14.91 -7.67
N GLY A 191 8.89 -13.79 -7.18
CA GLY A 191 9.75 -13.79 -6.00
C GLY A 191 9.02 -14.29 -4.74
N LEU A 192 7.77 -13.90 -4.57
CA LEU A 192 6.91 -14.39 -3.49
C LEU A 192 6.63 -15.88 -3.62
N LEU A 193 6.38 -16.37 -4.84
CA LEU A 193 6.20 -17.81 -5.12
C LEU A 193 7.45 -18.62 -4.77
N LEU A 194 8.64 -18.10 -5.09
CA LEU A 194 9.90 -18.70 -4.65
C LEU A 194 10.00 -18.74 -3.13
N GLY A 195 9.52 -17.69 -2.44
CA GLY A 195 9.41 -17.67 -0.97
C GLY A 195 8.49 -18.79 -0.45
N LEU A 196 7.34 -19.01 -1.07
CA LEU A 196 6.44 -20.13 -0.74
C LEU A 196 7.10 -21.49 -0.93
N ALA A 197 7.75 -21.70 -2.08
CA ALA A 197 8.51 -22.93 -2.34
C ALA A 197 9.60 -23.15 -1.28
N TYR A 198 10.25 -22.06 -0.86
CA TYR A 198 11.27 -22.12 0.19
C TYR A 198 10.69 -22.47 1.57
N VAL A 199 9.48 -22.00 1.90
CA VAL A 199 8.76 -22.41 3.12
C VAL A 199 8.49 -23.91 3.08
N VAL A 200 8.03 -24.45 1.94
CA VAL A 200 7.79 -25.90 1.77
C VAL A 200 9.08 -26.69 1.95
N ASP A 201 10.16 -26.29 1.29
CA ASP A 201 11.44 -27.01 1.34
C ASP A 201 12.07 -27.01 2.75
N LYS A 202 12.08 -25.84 3.43
CA LYS A 202 12.80 -25.69 4.70
C LYS A 202 11.96 -25.99 5.93
N LEU A 203 10.69 -25.60 5.93
CA LEU A 203 9.82 -25.72 7.10
C LEU A 203 8.87 -26.93 7.00
N GLY A 204 8.59 -27.42 5.81
CA GLY A 204 7.69 -28.54 5.57
C GLY A 204 8.03 -29.77 6.43
N PRO A 205 9.28 -30.26 6.44
CA PRO A 205 9.66 -31.41 7.25
C PRO A 205 9.42 -31.23 8.76
N TYR A 206 9.65 -30.02 9.27
CA TYR A 206 9.44 -29.72 10.70
C TYR A 206 7.95 -29.60 11.04
N LEU A 207 7.17 -28.98 10.18
CA LEU A 207 5.73 -28.79 10.39
C LEU A 207 4.96 -30.10 10.32
N GLY A 208 5.43 -31.05 9.50
CA GLY A 208 4.86 -32.40 9.41
C GLY A 208 5.04 -33.28 10.64
N LEU A 209 6.04 -32.99 11.46
CA LEU A 209 6.30 -33.72 12.70
C LEU A 209 5.46 -33.21 13.89
N ARG A 210 4.78 -32.10 13.78
CA ARG A 210 3.95 -31.57 14.88
C ARG A 210 2.60 -32.29 14.94
N PRO A 211 2.12 -32.62 16.17
CA PRO A 211 0.77 -33.13 16.32
C PRO A 211 -0.23 -32.13 15.77
N GLN A 212 -1.05 -32.54 14.83
CA GLN A 212 -2.09 -31.70 14.29
C GLN A 212 -3.19 -31.55 15.36
N PRO A 213 -3.76 -30.33 15.53
CA PRO A 213 -4.87 -30.15 16.44
C PRO A 213 -6.07 -31.00 15.97
N ALA A 214 -6.80 -31.58 16.92
CA ALA A 214 -7.95 -32.44 16.66
C ALA A 214 -9.08 -31.80 15.83
N SER A 215 -9.00 -30.47 15.60
CA SER A 215 -9.99 -29.66 14.86
C SER A 215 -9.76 -29.53 13.35
N GLY A 216 -8.90 -30.35 12.76
CA GLY A 216 -8.65 -30.31 11.32
C GLY A 216 -7.19 -30.03 10.94
N ALA A 217 -6.76 -30.51 9.77
CA ALA A 217 -5.42 -30.28 9.26
C ALA A 217 -5.18 -28.77 9.00
N LEU A 218 -4.14 -28.20 9.63
CA LEU A 218 -3.74 -26.83 9.38
C LEU A 218 -2.99 -26.75 8.05
N ASP A 219 -3.24 -25.68 7.30
CA ASP A 219 -2.46 -25.33 6.12
C ASP A 219 -1.03 -24.97 6.54
N ILE A 220 -0.03 -25.53 5.82
CA ILE A 220 1.39 -25.26 6.04
C ILE A 220 1.72 -23.76 5.90
N PHE A 221 0.91 -23.00 5.19
CA PHE A 221 1.06 -21.58 4.98
C PHE A 221 0.27 -20.71 5.98
N ASP A 222 -0.51 -21.31 6.90
CA ASP A 222 -1.30 -20.59 7.90
C ASP A 222 -0.38 -19.85 8.87
N PHE A 223 -0.62 -18.56 9.08
CA PHE A 223 0.16 -17.73 9.99
C PHE A 223 0.12 -18.25 11.44
N ARG A 224 -0.96 -18.93 11.87
CA ARG A 224 -1.03 -19.58 13.20
C ARG A 224 0.08 -20.63 13.39
N LEU A 225 0.49 -21.26 12.31
CA LEU A 225 1.53 -22.28 12.31
C LEU A 225 2.91 -21.66 12.02
N LEU A 226 2.96 -20.73 11.07
CA LEU A 226 4.20 -20.09 10.63
C LEU A 226 4.80 -19.16 11.70
N ASP A 227 3.97 -18.31 12.34
CA ASP A 227 4.46 -17.34 13.33
C ASP A 227 5.24 -17.99 14.48
N PRO A 228 4.74 -19.02 15.19
CA PRO A 228 5.52 -19.71 16.23
C PRO A 228 6.68 -20.51 15.66
N THR A 229 6.59 -20.99 14.42
CA THR A 229 7.67 -21.75 13.78
C THR A 229 8.85 -20.85 13.43
N TRP A 230 8.61 -19.63 12.94
CA TRP A 230 9.69 -18.67 12.67
C TRP A 230 10.42 -18.26 13.93
N GLN A 231 9.71 -18.11 15.05
CA GLN A 231 10.30 -17.84 16.36
C GLN A 231 11.16 -19.03 16.83
N ALA A 232 10.64 -20.25 16.73
CA ALA A 232 11.37 -21.46 17.07
C ALA A 232 12.64 -21.64 16.22
N ALA A 233 12.54 -21.36 14.90
CA ALA A 233 13.68 -21.42 13.98
C ALA A 233 14.74 -20.35 14.31
N ALA A 234 14.33 -19.14 14.67
CA ALA A 234 15.26 -18.09 15.10
C ALA A 234 16.00 -18.43 16.40
N GLN A 235 15.38 -19.22 17.28
CA GLN A 235 15.96 -19.74 18.50
C GLN A 235 16.83 -21.00 18.30
N GLY A 236 16.96 -21.49 17.04
CA GLY A 236 17.71 -22.71 16.72
C GLY A 236 17.01 -24.01 17.09
N ALA A 237 15.71 -23.96 17.47
CA ALA A 237 14.92 -25.14 17.80
C ALA A 237 14.52 -25.98 16.57
N VAL A 238 14.76 -25.49 15.37
CA VAL A 238 14.49 -26.18 14.09
C VAL A 238 15.83 -26.52 13.45
N SER A 239 16.25 -27.78 13.51
CA SER A 239 17.60 -28.23 13.16
C SER A 239 18.06 -27.94 11.73
N HIS A 240 17.13 -27.79 10.78
CA HIS A 240 17.43 -27.58 9.36
C HIS A 240 17.18 -26.15 8.86
N VAL A 241 16.75 -25.24 9.74
CA VAL A 241 16.44 -23.85 9.37
C VAL A 241 17.38 -22.91 10.11
N GLY A 242 18.45 -22.51 9.45
CA GLY A 242 19.38 -21.52 9.99
C GLY A 242 18.87 -20.10 9.80
N TYR A 243 19.43 -19.15 10.55
CA TYR A 243 19.12 -17.71 10.43
C TYR A 243 19.22 -17.17 8.99
N ARG A 244 20.22 -17.69 8.18
CA ARG A 244 20.34 -17.31 6.76
C ARG A 244 19.11 -17.66 5.95
N SER A 245 18.48 -18.79 6.23
CA SER A 245 17.27 -19.24 5.56
C SER A 245 16.10 -18.29 5.83
N LEU A 246 15.95 -17.86 7.08
CA LEU A 246 14.92 -16.88 7.44
C LEU A 246 15.17 -15.53 6.78
N VAL A 247 16.43 -15.08 6.70
CA VAL A 247 16.79 -13.83 6.01
C VAL A 247 16.44 -13.89 4.52
N ILE A 248 16.77 -14.97 3.83
CA ILE A 248 16.44 -15.13 2.39
C ILE A 248 14.93 -15.07 2.19
N LEU A 249 14.17 -15.83 2.98
CA LEU A 249 12.71 -15.82 2.92
C LEU A 249 12.15 -14.41 3.15
N THR A 250 12.62 -13.75 4.21
CA THR A 250 12.15 -12.41 4.56
C THR A 250 12.44 -11.40 3.46
N VAL A 251 13.62 -11.48 2.82
CA VAL A 251 14.00 -10.60 1.71
C VAL A 251 13.08 -10.82 0.51
N LEU A 252 12.80 -12.07 0.13
CA LEU A 252 11.90 -12.37 -0.99
C LEU A 252 10.50 -11.78 -0.78
N LEU A 253 9.95 -11.94 0.43
CA LEU A 253 8.64 -11.41 0.78
C LEU A 253 8.64 -9.88 0.88
N ALA A 254 9.70 -9.30 1.46
CA ALA A 254 9.83 -7.86 1.62
C ALA A 254 10.01 -7.14 0.28
N VAL A 255 10.78 -7.70 -0.67
CA VAL A 255 10.92 -7.13 -2.02
C VAL A 255 9.57 -7.10 -2.74
N ALA A 256 8.78 -8.19 -2.66
CA ALA A 256 7.43 -8.19 -3.23
C ALA A 256 6.56 -7.07 -2.64
N ALA A 257 6.60 -6.88 -1.32
CA ALA A 257 5.88 -5.81 -0.64
C ALA A 257 6.34 -4.41 -1.10
N LEU A 258 7.66 -4.18 -1.25
CA LEU A 258 8.21 -2.91 -1.72
C LEU A 258 7.79 -2.58 -3.16
N VAL A 259 7.75 -3.59 -4.04
CA VAL A 259 7.31 -3.42 -5.43
C VAL A 259 5.83 -3.04 -5.47
N HIS A 260 4.96 -3.76 -4.74
CA HIS A 260 3.53 -3.46 -4.67
C HIS A 260 3.23 -2.10 -4.04
N ALA A 261 4.04 -1.63 -3.10
CA ALA A 261 3.96 -0.27 -2.55
C ALA A 261 4.61 0.79 -3.46
N ALA A 262 5.07 0.44 -4.65
CA ALA A 262 5.77 1.30 -5.60
C ALA A 262 6.94 2.06 -4.97
N GLN A 263 7.75 1.40 -4.16
CA GLN A 263 8.89 2.02 -3.49
C GLN A 263 10.10 2.15 -4.41
N ALA A 264 10.97 3.11 -4.12
CA ALA A 264 12.23 3.21 -4.84
C ALA A 264 13.09 1.94 -4.61
N PRO A 265 13.72 1.39 -5.65
CA PRO A 265 13.86 1.90 -7.03
C PRO A 265 12.67 1.57 -7.98
N PHE A 266 11.69 0.82 -7.53
CA PHE A 266 10.61 0.28 -8.38
C PHE A 266 9.47 1.27 -8.70
N THR A 267 9.54 2.54 -8.30
CA THR A 267 8.48 3.55 -8.50
C THR A 267 8.14 3.81 -9.97
N GLY A 268 9.03 3.44 -10.89
CA GLY A 268 8.90 3.68 -12.32
C GLY A 268 7.62 3.09 -12.92
N TRP A 269 7.17 1.92 -12.46
CA TRP A 269 5.96 1.31 -12.97
C TRP A 269 4.71 2.14 -12.67
N LEU A 270 4.61 2.76 -11.49
CA LEU A 270 3.47 3.59 -11.12
C LEU A 270 3.46 4.91 -11.88
N THR A 271 4.59 5.61 -11.92
CA THR A 271 4.69 6.92 -12.60
C THR A 271 4.55 6.81 -14.12
N GLY A 272 4.86 5.66 -14.69
CA GLY A 272 4.63 5.35 -16.10
C GLY A 272 3.14 5.35 -16.46
N LEU A 273 2.25 4.98 -15.53
CA LEU A 273 0.81 4.89 -15.76
C LEU A 273 0.07 6.24 -15.75
N ARG A 274 0.76 7.37 -15.58
CA ARG A 274 0.16 8.72 -15.47
C ARG A 274 -0.76 9.12 -16.63
N GLU A 275 -0.67 8.45 -17.77
CA GLU A 275 -1.55 8.70 -18.93
C GLU A 275 -2.90 7.95 -18.83
N ALA A 276 -3.06 7.08 -17.86
CA ALA A 276 -4.33 6.42 -17.58
C ALA A 276 -5.37 7.42 -17.03
N PRO A 277 -6.67 7.12 -17.19
CA PRO A 277 -7.73 7.96 -16.62
C PRO A 277 -7.59 8.13 -15.11
N LEU A 278 -7.98 9.29 -14.61
CA LEU A 278 -7.85 9.62 -13.18
C LEU A 278 -8.51 8.58 -12.24
N PRO A 279 -9.74 8.06 -12.53
CA PRO A 279 -10.33 7.01 -11.70
C PRO A 279 -9.51 5.71 -11.67
N VAL A 280 -8.85 5.36 -12.78
CA VAL A 280 -7.93 4.22 -12.85
C VAL A 280 -6.71 4.47 -11.98
N LEU A 281 -6.11 5.66 -12.07
CA LEU A 281 -5.00 6.05 -11.19
C LEU A 281 -5.42 6.02 -9.71
N GLY A 282 -6.66 6.42 -9.41
CA GLY A 282 -7.23 6.33 -8.07
C GLY A 282 -7.28 4.89 -7.55
N ALA A 283 -7.79 3.96 -8.34
CA ALA A 283 -7.84 2.54 -7.99
C ALA A 283 -6.44 1.96 -7.76
N ILE A 284 -5.49 2.27 -8.64
CA ILE A 284 -4.09 1.82 -8.52
C ILE A 284 -3.41 2.47 -7.31
N THR A 285 -3.70 3.74 -7.00
CA THR A 285 -3.13 4.39 -5.81
C THR A 285 -3.61 3.74 -4.52
N VAL A 286 -4.88 3.34 -4.43
CA VAL A 286 -5.39 2.59 -3.28
C VAL A 286 -4.73 1.22 -3.17
N SER A 287 -4.48 0.53 -4.30
CA SER A 287 -3.84 -0.79 -4.28
C SER A 287 -2.38 -0.78 -3.79
N LEU A 288 -1.72 0.37 -3.74
CA LEU A 288 -0.38 0.48 -3.14
C LEU A 288 -0.34 0.08 -1.66
N LEU A 289 -1.48 0.17 -0.96
CA LEU A 289 -1.60 -0.34 0.42
C LEU A 289 -1.28 -1.84 0.52
N ALA A 290 -1.41 -2.60 -0.58
CA ALA A 290 -1.10 -4.03 -0.60
C ALA A 290 0.29 -4.33 -0.05
N GLY A 291 1.31 -3.54 -0.45
CA GLY A 291 2.67 -3.75 0.05
C GLY A 291 2.79 -3.56 1.56
N VAL A 292 2.14 -2.54 2.13
CA VAL A 292 2.16 -2.32 3.59
C VAL A 292 1.40 -3.41 4.32
N VAL A 293 0.27 -3.87 3.79
CA VAL A 293 -0.51 -4.99 4.34
C VAL A 293 0.31 -6.28 4.35
N VAL A 294 1.07 -6.56 3.29
CA VAL A 294 1.98 -7.73 3.24
C VAL A 294 3.03 -7.62 4.34
N LEU A 295 3.72 -6.47 4.49
CA LEU A 295 4.69 -6.27 5.56
C LEU A 295 4.06 -6.45 6.94
N ALA A 296 2.83 -5.98 7.12
CA ALA A 296 2.09 -6.16 8.36
C ALA A 296 1.78 -7.64 8.66
N ARG A 297 1.42 -8.43 7.64
CA ARG A 297 1.12 -9.86 7.79
C ARG A 297 2.35 -10.71 8.08
N ILE A 298 3.51 -10.34 7.53
CA ILE A 298 4.78 -11.03 7.79
C ILE A 298 5.61 -10.37 8.91
N TYR A 299 5.00 -9.48 9.70
CA TYR A 299 5.76 -8.68 10.67
C TYR A 299 6.47 -9.52 11.73
N THR A 300 5.88 -10.66 12.14
CA THR A 300 6.52 -11.64 13.04
C THR A 300 7.83 -12.18 12.46
N LEU A 301 7.86 -12.47 11.15
CA LEU A 301 9.07 -12.89 10.45
C LEU A 301 10.11 -11.73 10.37
N LEU A 302 9.65 -10.49 10.17
CA LEU A 302 10.52 -9.31 10.17
C LEU A 302 11.19 -9.08 11.53
N ILE A 303 10.47 -9.27 12.63
CA ILE A 303 11.01 -9.12 13.99
C ILE A 303 12.14 -10.14 14.25
N VAL A 304 11.99 -11.39 13.82
CA VAL A 304 13.02 -12.42 13.99
C VAL A 304 14.19 -12.28 13.01
N THR A 305 14.11 -11.36 12.06
CA THR A 305 15.19 -11.03 11.12
C THR A 305 15.58 -9.54 11.20
N PRO A 306 16.17 -9.07 12.30
CA PRO A 306 16.40 -7.64 12.54
C PRO A 306 17.30 -6.95 11.52
N ARG A 307 18.16 -7.70 10.81
CA ARG A 307 18.97 -7.15 9.69
C ARG A 307 18.09 -6.70 8.53
N VAL A 308 17.07 -7.50 8.18
CA VAL A 308 16.12 -7.15 7.10
C VAL A 308 15.23 -6.00 7.55
N LEU A 309 14.79 -6.00 8.81
CA LEU A 309 14.00 -4.92 9.38
C LEU A 309 14.75 -3.58 9.33
N SER A 310 16.03 -3.57 9.75
CA SER A 310 16.91 -2.39 9.66
C SER A 310 17.11 -1.93 8.21
N PHE A 311 17.26 -2.87 7.28
CA PHE A 311 17.39 -2.59 5.86
C PHE A 311 16.12 -1.94 5.28
N LEU A 312 14.92 -2.42 5.69
CA LEU A 312 13.66 -1.80 5.33
C LEU A 312 13.55 -0.36 5.83
N ALA A 313 14.02 -0.08 7.07
CA ALA A 313 14.05 1.28 7.59
C ALA A 313 14.90 2.21 6.73
N VAL A 314 16.10 1.76 6.34
CA VAL A 314 17.02 2.55 5.51
C VAL A 314 16.45 2.76 4.10
N ILE A 315 15.96 1.70 3.44
CA ILE A 315 15.37 1.81 2.10
C ILE A 315 14.12 2.68 2.11
N GLY A 316 13.27 2.52 3.11
CA GLY A 316 12.09 3.37 3.27
C GLY A 316 12.49 4.84 3.41
N ALA A 317 13.43 5.16 4.29
CA ALA A 317 13.87 6.52 4.53
C ALA A 317 14.54 7.16 3.31
N LEU A 318 15.44 6.43 2.63
CA LEU A 318 16.05 6.86 1.36
C LEU A 318 14.98 7.05 0.28
N GLY A 319 14.04 6.12 0.19
CA GLY A 319 12.90 6.22 -0.73
C GLY A 319 12.06 7.46 -0.47
N ALA A 320 11.72 7.74 0.79
CA ALA A 320 10.96 8.93 1.17
C ALA A 320 11.66 10.24 0.77
N VAL A 321 12.96 10.35 1.02
CA VAL A 321 13.78 11.50 0.60
C VAL A 321 13.80 11.63 -0.92
N TRP A 322 14.08 10.53 -1.62
CA TRP A 322 14.18 10.51 -3.08
C TRP A 322 12.85 10.90 -3.75
N LEU A 323 11.76 10.30 -3.30
CA LEU A 323 10.43 10.52 -3.87
C LEU A 323 9.92 11.94 -3.59
N SER A 324 10.17 12.48 -2.37
CA SER A 324 9.84 13.87 -2.02
C SER A 324 10.66 14.88 -2.83
N ALA A 325 11.95 14.59 -3.06
CA ALA A 325 12.80 15.40 -3.94
C ALA A 325 12.31 15.33 -5.40
N ALA A 326 11.89 14.17 -5.88
CA ALA A 326 11.29 14.01 -7.21
C ALA A 326 9.96 14.78 -7.35
N CYS A 327 9.12 14.83 -6.31
CA CYS A 327 7.95 15.69 -6.27
C CYS A 327 8.31 17.16 -6.43
N LEU A 328 9.38 17.62 -5.75
CA LEU A 328 9.83 19.01 -5.79
C LEU A 328 10.24 19.45 -7.20
N VAL A 329 10.81 18.56 -8.00
CA VAL A 329 11.30 18.86 -9.35
C VAL A 329 10.22 18.67 -10.42
N SER A 330 9.25 17.80 -10.17
CA SER A 330 8.21 17.45 -11.14
C SER A 330 7.31 18.64 -11.49
N ARG A 331 6.95 18.75 -12.77
CA ARG A 331 6.02 19.75 -13.30
C ARG A 331 4.63 19.19 -13.56
N ASP A 332 4.53 17.89 -13.83
CA ASP A 332 3.27 17.21 -14.08
C ASP A 332 2.56 16.92 -12.75
N ILE A 333 1.37 17.50 -12.55
CA ILE A 333 0.61 17.39 -11.31
C ILE A 333 0.17 15.95 -11.01
N TYR A 334 -0.09 15.12 -12.03
CA TYR A 334 -0.43 13.71 -11.84
C TYR A 334 0.78 12.91 -11.38
N ARG A 335 1.95 13.20 -11.98
CA ARG A 335 3.20 12.59 -11.52
C ARG A 335 3.50 12.96 -10.07
N VAL A 336 3.29 14.22 -9.68
CA VAL A 336 3.45 14.66 -8.28
C VAL A 336 2.50 13.89 -7.37
N ALA A 337 1.23 13.71 -7.76
CA ALA A 337 0.27 12.97 -6.93
C ALA A 337 0.67 11.51 -6.72
N LEU A 338 1.15 10.82 -7.76
CA LEU A 338 1.61 9.43 -7.67
C LEU A 338 2.89 9.28 -6.84
N LEU A 339 3.86 10.18 -7.05
CA LEU A 339 5.10 10.20 -6.28
C LEU A 339 4.85 10.52 -4.80
N ALA A 340 3.95 11.46 -4.51
CA ALA A 340 3.57 11.82 -3.15
C ALA A 340 2.93 10.62 -2.41
N ALA A 341 2.06 9.86 -3.08
CA ALA A 341 1.49 8.63 -2.53
C ALA A 341 2.57 7.62 -2.15
N SER A 342 3.54 7.36 -3.04
CA SER A 342 4.66 6.47 -2.76
C SER A 342 5.57 7.01 -1.65
N ALA A 343 5.81 8.33 -1.59
CA ALA A 343 6.65 8.95 -0.56
C ALA A 343 6.05 8.79 0.84
N GLN A 344 4.73 8.95 0.97
CA GLN A 344 4.04 8.74 2.25
C GLN A 344 4.13 7.27 2.70
N LEU A 345 3.94 6.32 1.77
CA LEU A 345 4.09 4.89 2.07
C LEU A 345 5.55 4.53 2.38
N ALA A 346 6.54 5.24 1.82
CA ALA A 346 7.94 5.08 2.18
C ALA A 346 8.19 5.43 3.65
N LEU A 347 7.57 6.48 4.17
CA LEU A 347 7.61 6.82 5.60
C LEU A 347 6.93 5.74 6.46
N ALA A 348 5.80 5.17 5.99
CA ALA A 348 5.15 4.05 6.67
C ALA A 348 6.09 2.84 6.79
N ILE A 349 6.79 2.49 5.71
CA ILE A 349 7.77 1.40 5.68
C ILE A 349 8.99 1.73 6.57
N THR A 350 9.43 2.99 6.59
CA THR A 350 10.50 3.44 7.50
C THR A 350 10.11 3.20 8.96
N ALA A 351 8.90 3.60 9.35
CA ALA A 351 8.40 3.40 10.70
C ALA A 351 8.32 1.91 11.06
N MET A 352 7.77 1.07 10.17
CA MET A 352 7.71 -0.38 10.38
C MET A 352 9.12 -0.98 10.49
N GLY A 353 10.04 -0.58 9.62
CA GLY A 353 11.44 -1.00 9.65
C GLY A 353 12.20 -0.56 10.90
N ALA A 354 11.80 0.56 11.50
CA ALA A 354 12.34 1.05 12.77
C ALA A 354 11.70 0.37 14.01
N GLY A 355 10.81 -0.61 13.83
CA GLY A 355 10.12 -1.30 14.92
C GLY A 355 8.75 -0.72 15.27
N GLY A 356 8.33 0.37 14.65
CA GLY A 356 7.04 1.03 14.87
C GLY A 356 5.91 0.43 14.02
N TYR A 357 5.46 -0.78 14.34
CA TYR A 357 4.39 -1.46 13.60
C TYR A 357 3.10 -0.64 13.50
N SER A 358 2.60 -0.19 14.65
CA SER A 358 1.38 0.61 14.72
C SER A 358 1.53 1.98 14.06
N ALA A 359 2.70 2.62 14.21
CA ALA A 359 3.02 3.87 13.56
C ALA A 359 3.00 3.74 12.04
N GLY A 360 3.65 2.72 11.49
CA GLY A 360 3.64 2.46 10.05
C GLY A 360 2.25 2.20 9.48
N LEU A 361 1.40 1.46 10.20
CA LEU A 361 0.02 1.21 9.81
C LEU A 361 -0.86 2.47 9.88
N LEU A 362 -0.64 3.32 10.88
CA LEU A 362 -1.35 4.59 11.00
C LEU A 362 -0.98 5.53 9.85
N ILE A 363 0.32 5.65 9.54
CA ILE A 363 0.79 6.43 8.39
C ILE A 363 0.13 5.92 7.09
N ALA A 364 0.08 4.62 6.88
CA ALA A 364 -0.56 4.03 5.71
C ALA A 364 -2.07 4.34 5.67
N ALA A 365 -2.76 4.27 6.82
CA ALA A 365 -4.18 4.57 6.93
C ALA A 365 -4.52 6.04 6.65
N VAL A 366 -3.66 6.98 7.10
CA VAL A 366 -3.80 8.42 6.83
C VAL A 366 -3.42 8.75 5.39
N SER A 367 -2.33 8.16 4.88
CA SER A 367 -1.78 8.48 3.56
C SER A 367 -2.68 8.04 2.41
N ALA A 368 -3.47 6.99 2.57
CA ALA A 368 -4.31 6.48 1.49
C ALA A 368 -5.44 7.46 1.10
N PRO A 369 -6.32 7.94 2.01
CA PRO A 369 -7.31 8.94 1.66
C PRO A 369 -6.68 10.30 1.28
N LEU A 370 -5.53 10.64 1.88
CA LEU A 370 -4.77 11.84 1.56
C LEU A 370 -4.25 11.82 0.12
N SER A 371 -3.75 10.67 -0.34
CA SER A 371 -3.28 10.47 -1.71
C SER A 371 -4.43 10.59 -2.73
N LEU A 372 -5.59 10.03 -2.41
CA LEU A 372 -6.80 10.20 -3.23
C LEU A 372 -7.27 11.65 -3.25
N LEU A 373 -7.21 12.36 -2.13
CA LEU A 373 -7.55 13.78 -2.07
C LEU A 373 -6.69 14.60 -3.03
N LEU A 374 -5.37 14.38 -3.00
CA LEU A 374 -4.47 15.05 -3.94
C LEU A 374 -4.80 14.69 -5.39
N LEU A 375 -5.06 13.42 -5.67
CA LEU A 375 -5.33 12.94 -7.02
C LEU A 375 -6.64 13.55 -7.56
N VAL A 376 -7.73 13.57 -6.78
CA VAL A 376 -9.01 14.20 -7.15
C VAL A 376 -8.84 15.71 -7.34
N THR A 377 -8.08 16.36 -6.48
CA THR A 377 -7.77 17.79 -6.58
C THR A 377 -6.93 18.09 -7.82
N ALA A 378 -5.90 17.28 -8.09
CA ALA A 378 -5.07 17.38 -9.29
C ALA A 378 -5.90 17.20 -10.57
N GLY A 379 -6.84 16.24 -10.56
CA GLY A 379 -7.78 16.04 -11.67
C GLY A 379 -8.70 17.23 -11.92
N SER A 380 -9.24 17.82 -10.85
CA SER A 380 -10.06 19.01 -10.92
C SER A 380 -9.29 20.21 -11.50
N LEU A 381 -8.05 20.40 -11.05
CA LEU A 381 -7.16 21.46 -11.56
C LEU A 381 -6.77 21.22 -13.02
N ALA A 382 -6.30 20.02 -13.35
CA ALA A 382 -5.90 19.68 -14.73
C ALA A 382 -7.04 19.85 -15.72
N ARG A 383 -8.29 19.54 -15.32
CA ARG A 383 -9.49 19.72 -16.15
C ARG A 383 -9.83 21.21 -16.35
N ALA A 384 -9.77 22.01 -15.27
CA ALA A 384 -10.06 23.43 -15.30
C ALA A 384 -9.04 24.21 -16.13
N TYR A 385 -7.74 23.94 -15.93
CA TYR A 385 -6.65 24.60 -16.67
C TYR A 385 -6.36 23.98 -18.05
N ARG A 386 -6.94 22.82 -18.36
CA ARG A 386 -6.67 22.04 -19.60
C ARG A 386 -5.18 21.74 -19.80
N THR A 387 -4.43 21.68 -18.73
CA THR A 387 -2.99 21.35 -18.71
C THR A 387 -2.66 20.58 -17.43
N ARG A 388 -1.61 19.77 -17.48
CA ARG A 388 -1.04 19.10 -16.31
C ARG A 388 0.21 19.80 -15.78
N ASP A 389 0.74 20.80 -16.51
CA ASP A 389 1.94 21.53 -16.09
C ASP A 389 1.59 22.52 -14.97
N ILE A 390 2.12 22.26 -13.76
CA ILE A 390 1.96 23.11 -12.59
C ILE A 390 2.46 24.54 -12.86
N GLY A 391 3.48 24.68 -13.73
CA GLY A 391 4.03 26.00 -14.07
C GLY A 391 3.09 26.89 -14.89
N GLU A 392 2.09 26.30 -15.54
CA GLU A 392 1.04 26.99 -16.30
C GLU A 392 -0.20 27.30 -15.46
N MET A 393 -0.33 26.69 -14.27
CA MET A 393 -1.42 26.93 -13.32
C MET A 393 -1.12 28.14 -12.44
N GLY A 394 -2.18 28.84 -12.02
CA GLY A 394 -2.04 29.97 -11.10
C GLY A 394 -3.37 30.68 -10.89
N GLY A 395 -3.51 31.43 -9.78
CA GLY A 395 -4.71 32.19 -9.47
C GLY A 395 -5.94 31.35 -9.08
N ALA A 396 -5.76 30.05 -8.76
CA ALA A 396 -6.86 29.16 -8.40
C ALA A 396 -7.63 29.65 -7.16
N TRP A 397 -6.99 30.33 -6.23
CA TRP A 397 -7.61 30.81 -4.99
C TRP A 397 -8.83 31.71 -5.23
N GLN A 398 -8.79 32.52 -6.28
CA GLN A 398 -9.88 33.46 -6.59
C GLN A 398 -11.10 32.80 -7.22
N ARG A 399 -10.89 31.76 -8.03
CA ARG A 399 -11.91 31.16 -8.88
C ARG A 399 -12.31 29.73 -8.50
N MET A 400 -11.39 28.98 -7.89
CA MET A 400 -11.57 27.58 -7.47
C MET A 400 -11.34 27.43 -5.97
N ARG A 401 -12.17 28.12 -5.17
CA ARG A 401 -11.96 28.25 -3.72
C ARG A 401 -12.02 26.91 -2.99
N HIS A 402 -13.00 26.05 -3.32
CA HIS A 402 -13.12 24.72 -2.70
C HIS A 402 -11.94 23.81 -3.06
N THR A 403 -11.57 23.77 -4.35
CA THR A 403 -10.41 23.01 -4.82
C THR A 403 -9.11 23.52 -4.17
N SER A 404 -8.95 24.84 -4.02
CA SER A 404 -7.80 25.45 -3.34
C SER A 404 -7.74 25.13 -1.85
N LEU A 405 -8.90 25.11 -1.17
CA LEU A 405 -9.00 24.69 0.24
C LEU A 405 -8.66 23.21 0.39
N SER A 406 -9.13 22.35 -0.50
CA SER A 406 -8.78 20.91 -0.53
C SER A 406 -7.28 20.69 -0.72
N LEU A 407 -6.65 21.47 -1.62
CA LEU A 407 -5.20 21.45 -1.82
C LEU A 407 -4.45 21.98 -0.59
N GLY A 408 -4.98 23.02 0.07
CA GLY A 408 -4.44 23.57 1.32
C GLY A 408 -4.50 22.55 2.46
N PHE A 409 -5.65 21.88 2.62
CA PHE A 409 -5.82 20.80 3.60
C PHE A 409 -4.84 19.65 3.34
N TRP A 410 -4.75 19.22 2.07
CA TRP A 410 -3.79 18.18 1.68
C TRP A 410 -2.35 18.61 2.01
N ALA A 411 -1.96 19.82 1.64
CA ALA A 411 -0.60 20.32 1.89
C ALA A 411 -0.28 20.39 3.38
N LEU A 412 -1.25 20.78 4.19
CA LEU A 412 -1.13 20.87 5.63
C LEU A 412 -1.00 19.48 6.27
N ALA A 413 -1.85 18.52 5.85
CA ALA A 413 -1.79 17.14 6.31
C ALA A 413 -0.50 16.44 5.83
N ALA A 414 -0.11 16.59 4.57
CA ALA A 414 1.11 16.01 4.03
C ALA A 414 2.39 16.61 4.64
N ALA A 415 2.35 17.88 5.02
CA ALA A 415 3.52 18.57 5.57
C ALA A 415 3.78 18.28 7.06
N GLY A 416 2.89 17.55 7.75
CA GLY A 416 3.16 17.12 9.11
C GLY A 416 2.29 17.75 10.19
N LEU A 417 1.10 18.22 9.88
CA LEU A 417 0.01 18.19 10.85
C LEU A 417 -0.33 16.75 11.23
N ASP A 418 0.27 15.82 10.49
CA ASP A 418 0.42 14.46 10.90
C ASP A 418 1.29 14.42 12.15
N LEU A 419 0.65 14.26 13.29
CA LEU A 419 1.26 13.67 14.47
C LEU A 419 1.98 12.35 14.17
N VAL A 420 1.80 11.84 12.95
CA VAL A 420 2.50 10.74 12.29
C VAL A 420 3.99 11.03 12.10
N GLY A 421 4.39 12.27 11.82
CA GLY A 421 5.81 12.65 11.87
C GLY A 421 6.40 12.44 13.27
N TYR A 422 5.61 12.66 14.30
CA TYR A 422 5.96 12.34 15.68
C TYR A 422 6.13 10.83 15.88
N ASP A 423 5.20 10.00 15.39
CA ASP A 423 5.27 8.55 15.56
C ASP A 423 6.45 7.94 14.80
N VAL A 424 6.82 8.47 13.61
CA VAL A 424 8.03 8.04 12.88
C VAL A 424 9.27 8.41 13.68
N VAL A 425 9.39 9.66 14.08
CA VAL A 425 10.54 10.16 14.82
C VAL A 425 10.65 9.45 16.17
N SER A 426 9.56 9.30 16.90
CA SER A 426 9.56 8.58 18.19
C SER A 426 9.89 7.10 18.00
N SER A 427 9.36 6.42 16.99
CA SER A 427 9.69 5.02 16.69
C SER A 427 11.17 4.83 16.39
N ILE A 428 11.78 5.76 15.64
CA ILE A 428 13.20 5.71 15.29
C ILE A 428 14.07 5.98 16.51
N PHE A 429 13.75 7.00 17.31
CA PHE A 429 14.59 7.40 18.45
C PHE A 429 14.37 6.55 19.69
N LEU A 430 13.14 6.10 19.91
CA LEU A 430 12.88 5.20 21.01
C LEU A 430 13.51 3.84 20.79
N ASN A 431 13.78 3.46 19.56
CA ASN A 431 14.35 2.17 19.13
C ASN A 431 14.61 1.17 20.30
N ARG A 432 13.81 1.30 21.27
CA ARG A 432 13.48 0.26 22.19
C ARG A 432 12.54 -0.58 21.33
N PHE A 433 13.13 -1.54 20.56
CA PHE A 433 12.36 -2.77 20.40
C PHE A 433 11.81 -2.98 21.78
N PRO A 434 10.50 -2.84 22.03
CA PRO A 434 10.01 -3.10 23.35
C PRO A 434 10.67 -4.39 23.74
N ASP A 435 11.41 -4.42 24.86
CA ASP A 435 11.71 -5.68 25.49
C ASP A 435 10.35 -6.33 25.52
N MET A 436 10.03 -7.14 24.51
CA MET A 436 8.80 -7.92 24.47
C MET A 436 8.96 -9.04 25.50
N ARG A 437 9.29 -8.64 26.73
CA ARG A 437 9.08 -9.36 27.95
C ARG A 437 7.65 -9.14 28.35
N GLU A 438 6.76 -9.75 27.61
CA GLU A 438 5.39 -9.72 27.98
C GLU A 438 4.94 -11.06 28.49
N GLN A 439 4.47 -11.00 29.72
CA GLN A 439 3.64 -12.04 30.30
C GLN A 439 2.29 -12.05 29.58
N VAL A 440 2.14 -12.89 28.58
CA VAL A 440 0.84 -13.24 28.02
C VAL A 440 0.25 -14.33 28.91
N GLY A 441 -0.53 -13.92 29.91
CA GLY A 441 -1.30 -14.83 30.75
C GLY A 441 -0.46 -15.82 31.55
N SER A 442 -1.09 -16.70 32.34
CA SER A 442 -0.46 -17.70 33.23
C SER A 442 0.33 -18.81 32.50
N SER A 443 0.46 -18.78 31.20
CA SER A 443 1.39 -19.59 30.40
C SER A 443 2.47 -18.70 29.81
N SER A 444 3.63 -18.69 30.47
CA SER A 444 4.83 -17.96 30.09
C SER A 444 5.34 -18.35 28.70
N ARG A 445 4.80 -17.78 27.66
CA ARG A 445 5.42 -17.79 26.34
C ARG A 445 6.12 -16.45 26.15
N TYR A 446 7.36 -16.39 26.63
CA TYR A 446 8.26 -15.28 26.34
C TYR A 446 8.58 -15.30 24.84
N ILE A 447 8.10 -14.30 24.10
CA ILE A 447 8.69 -13.97 22.81
C ILE A 447 9.99 -13.23 23.11
N VAL A 448 11.04 -13.96 23.46
CA VAL A 448 12.38 -13.40 23.55
C VAL A 448 12.86 -13.19 22.12
N VAL A 449 12.59 -12.02 21.59
CA VAL A 449 13.33 -11.56 20.42
C VAL A 449 14.72 -11.18 20.92
N GLN A 450 15.67 -12.08 20.80
CA GLN A 450 17.09 -11.73 20.76
C GLN A 450 17.38 -11.00 19.44
N GLY A 451 16.62 -9.96 19.16
CA GLY A 451 16.83 -9.08 18.05
C GLY A 451 17.95 -8.12 18.39
N GLY A 452 19.04 -8.19 17.67
CA GLY A 452 20.07 -7.18 17.78
C GLY A 452 19.42 -5.80 17.55
N GLN A 453 19.62 -4.88 18.47
CA GLN A 453 19.24 -3.48 18.32
C GLN A 453 19.81 -2.96 17.00
N MET A 454 19.06 -2.12 16.29
CA MET A 454 19.59 -1.42 15.13
C MET A 454 20.88 -0.70 15.54
N ALA A 455 21.96 -0.89 14.78
CA ALA A 455 23.23 -0.24 15.09
C ALA A 455 23.02 1.27 15.24
N GLY A 456 23.62 1.90 16.27
CA GLY A 456 23.36 3.30 16.58
C GLY A 456 23.51 4.25 15.40
N TRP A 457 24.58 4.07 14.59
CA TRP A 457 24.78 4.88 13.38
C TRP A 457 23.69 4.69 12.32
N VAL A 458 23.11 3.49 12.19
CA VAL A 458 21.99 3.22 11.26
C VAL A 458 20.74 3.93 11.74
N ARG A 459 20.46 3.87 13.04
CA ARG A 459 19.35 4.58 13.67
C ARG A 459 19.45 6.08 13.42
N ASP A 460 20.63 6.66 13.67
CA ASP A 460 20.86 8.08 13.50
C ASP A 460 20.75 8.49 12.01
N LEU A 461 21.26 7.66 11.09
CA LEU A 461 21.07 7.84 9.65
C LEU A 461 19.59 7.84 9.26
N VAL A 462 18.82 6.86 9.70
CA VAL A 462 17.38 6.74 9.40
C VAL A 462 16.62 7.94 9.97
N ALA A 463 16.98 8.40 11.17
CA ALA A 463 16.38 9.59 11.78
C ALA A 463 16.62 10.86 10.94
N VAL A 464 17.89 11.08 10.54
CA VAL A 464 18.25 12.23 9.70
C VAL A 464 17.52 12.19 8.35
N LEU A 465 17.47 11.02 7.71
CA LEU A 465 16.75 10.84 6.45
C LEU A 465 15.24 11.04 6.60
N ALA A 466 14.63 10.54 7.67
CA ALA A 466 13.21 10.74 7.94
C ALA A 466 12.87 12.22 8.15
N ILE A 467 13.67 12.94 8.93
CA ILE A 467 13.52 14.38 9.13
C ILE A 467 13.69 15.12 7.78
N ALA A 468 14.69 14.75 6.99
CA ALA A 468 14.90 15.33 5.67
C ALA A 468 13.71 15.07 4.73
N ALA A 469 13.11 13.89 4.78
CA ALA A 469 11.91 13.55 4.01
C ALA A 469 10.71 14.42 4.42
N VAL A 470 10.49 14.65 5.72
CA VAL A 470 9.44 15.55 6.25
C VAL A 470 9.66 16.98 5.76
N VAL A 471 10.89 17.51 5.86
CA VAL A 471 11.25 18.84 5.34
C VAL A 471 10.96 18.95 3.85
N LEU A 472 11.39 17.97 3.05
CA LEU A 472 11.17 17.96 1.60
C LEU A 472 9.67 17.84 1.27
N THR A 473 8.92 17.07 2.04
CA THR A 473 7.46 16.95 1.89
C THR A 473 6.77 18.29 2.13
N ALA A 474 7.07 18.97 3.22
CA ALA A 474 6.55 20.30 3.48
C ALA A 474 6.94 21.30 2.37
N LEU A 475 8.17 21.22 1.89
CA LEU A 475 8.72 22.10 0.86
C LEU A 475 7.98 21.92 -0.49
N TYR A 476 7.80 20.69 -0.98
CA TYR A 476 7.08 20.49 -2.23
C TYR A 476 5.58 20.75 -2.10
N ALA A 477 4.98 20.47 -0.94
CA ALA A 477 3.57 20.75 -0.68
C ALA A 477 3.28 22.25 -0.71
N VAL A 478 4.10 23.05 -0.02
CA VAL A 478 4.01 24.53 -0.06
C VAL A 478 4.27 25.08 -1.46
N ARG A 479 5.29 24.53 -2.16
CA ARG A 479 5.55 24.91 -3.56
C ARG A 479 4.31 24.69 -4.43
N LEU A 480 3.69 23.50 -4.34
CA LEU A 480 2.50 23.16 -5.13
C LEU A 480 1.35 24.12 -4.78
N LEU A 481 1.07 24.31 -3.49
CA LEU A 481 0.01 25.17 -3.02
C LEU A 481 0.19 26.63 -3.48
N VAL A 482 1.37 27.21 -3.26
CA VAL A 482 1.62 28.61 -3.61
C VAL A 482 1.61 28.82 -5.12
N THR A 483 2.20 27.89 -5.89
CA THR A 483 2.24 28.01 -7.37
C THR A 483 0.84 27.95 -7.96
N VAL A 484 0.00 27.02 -7.52
CA VAL A 484 -1.37 26.85 -8.03
C VAL A 484 -2.32 27.93 -7.52
N CYS A 485 -2.25 28.29 -6.24
CA CYS A 485 -3.21 29.22 -5.64
C CYS A 485 -2.87 30.68 -5.93
N ARG A 486 -1.58 31.08 -5.85
CA ARG A 486 -1.11 32.47 -5.95
C ARG A 486 -0.22 32.76 -7.16
N GLY A 487 0.17 31.72 -7.92
CA GLY A 487 0.97 31.89 -9.11
C GLY A 487 0.26 32.72 -10.18
N THR A 488 1.02 33.35 -11.07
CA THR A 488 0.47 33.98 -12.27
C THR A 488 0.25 32.88 -13.32
N PRO A 489 -0.98 32.69 -13.83
CA PRO A 489 -1.23 31.69 -14.87
C PRO A 489 -0.49 32.09 -16.15
N ALA A 490 0.08 31.12 -16.85
CA ALA A 490 0.63 31.36 -18.17
C ALA A 490 -0.52 31.64 -19.14
N VAL A 491 -0.51 32.80 -19.77
CA VAL A 491 -1.49 33.15 -20.79
C VAL A 491 -1.21 32.32 -22.04
N ARG A 492 -1.95 31.21 -22.22
CA ARG A 492 -2.03 30.52 -23.50
C ARG A 492 -2.99 31.28 -24.42
N ARG A 493 -2.67 31.39 -25.72
CA ARG A 493 -3.56 32.01 -26.70
C ARG A 493 -4.95 31.38 -26.60
N GLY A 494 -5.95 32.18 -26.24
CA GLY A 494 -7.37 31.79 -26.11
C GLY A 494 -7.79 31.21 -24.73
N PHE A 495 -6.90 31.10 -23.75
CA PHE A 495 -7.28 30.75 -22.38
C PHE A 495 -7.39 31.99 -21.49
N LEU A 496 -8.60 32.37 -21.16
CA LEU A 496 -8.86 33.46 -20.22
C LEU A 496 -9.06 32.87 -18.82
N VAL A 497 -8.26 33.36 -17.84
CA VAL A 497 -8.39 32.99 -16.40
C VAL A 497 -9.80 33.25 -15.89
N GLU A 498 -10.51 34.20 -16.50
CA GLU A 498 -11.91 34.53 -16.19
C GLU A 498 -12.88 33.35 -16.45
N LYS A 499 -12.51 32.39 -17.31
CA LYS A 499 -13.31 31.19 -17.60
C LYS A 499 -13.03 30.00 -16.67
N LEU A 500 -12.14 30.15 -15.68
CA LEU A 500 -11.94 29.12 -14.67
C LEU A 500 -13.21 28.92 -13.85
N THR A 501 -13.73 27.72 -13.86
CA THR A 501 -14.89 27.31 -13.07
C THR A 501 -14.45 26.37 -11.96
N GLU A 502 -15.14 26.44 -10.83
CA GLU A 502 -14.94 25.50 -9.70
C GLU A 502 -15.22 24.07 -10.16
N ALA A 503 -14.62 23.11 -9.46
CA ALA A 503 -14.89 21.69 -9.67
C ALA A 503 -16.38 21.37 -9.60
N GLU A 504 -16.83 20.42 -10.43
CA GLU A 504 -18.21 19.96 -10.44
C GLU A 504 -18.65 19.46 -9.04
N PRO A 505 -19.95 19.58 -8.67
CA PRO A 505 -20.44 19.16 -7.36
C PRO A 505 -20.03 17.75 -6.93
N PRO A 506 -20.06 16.71 -7.81
CA PRO A 506 -19.60 15.38 -7.44
C PRO A 506 -18.13 15.35 -7.01
N LEU A 507 -17.24 16.03 -7.73
CA LEU A 507 -15.82 16.06 -7.41
C LEU A 507 -15.55 16.79 -6.07
N ARG A 508 -16.28 17.89 -5.80
CA ARG A 508 -16.19 18.58 -4.51
C ARG A 508 -16.64 17.71 -3.35
N THR A 509 -17.68 16.91 -3.55
CA THR A 509 -18.16 15.94 -2.55
C THR A 509 -17.09 14.89 -2.26
N LEU A 510 -16.46 14.32 -3.29
CA LEU A 510 -15.38 13.34 -3.13
C LEU A 510 -14.16 13.95 -2.43
N GLN A 511 -13.78 15.20 -2.73
CA GLN A 511 -12.72 15.91 -2.02
C GLN A 511 -13.03 16.03 -0.52
N ARG A 512 -14.28 16.39 -0.17
CA ARG A 512 -14.72 16.50 1.24
C ARG A 512 -14.68 15.13 1.93
N TRP A 513 -15.09 14.07 1.28
CA TRP A 513 -15.07 12.71 1.83
C TRP A 513 -13.64 12.22 2.07
N CYS A 514 -12.73 12.46 1.14
CA CYS A 514 -11.31 12.15 1.33
C CYS A 514 -10.71 12.97 2.49
N ALA A 515 -11.01 14.26 2.58
CA ALA A 515 -10.53 15.12 3.66
C ALA A 515 -11.09 14.67 5.02
N ALA A 516 -12.39 14.33 5.09
CA ALA A 516 -13.02 13.82 6.31
C ALA A 516 -12.42 12.47 6.74
N ALA A 517 -12.17 11.55 5.79
CA ALA A 517 -11.53 10.28 6.08
C ALA A 517 -10.08 10.46 6.57
N THR A 518 -9.32 11.36 5.95
CA THR A 518 -7.96 11.71 6.41
C THR A 518 -8.02 12.28 7.84
N LEU A 519 -8.91 13.23 8.10
CA LEU A 519 -9.08 13.81 9.43
C LEU A 519 -9.49 12.75 10.45
N GLY A 520 -10.42 11.86 10.10
CA GLY A 520 -10.83 10.74 10.95
C GLY A 520 -9.67 9.82 11.31
N ALA A 521 -8.84 9.44 10.32
CA ALA A 521 -7.66 8.62 10.53
C ALA A 521 -6.61 9.32 11.42
N VAL A 522 -6.37 10.62 11.21
CA VAL A 522 -5.49 11.44 12.08
C VAL A 522 -6.03 11.48 13.50
N VAL A 523 -7.34 11.76 13.67
CA VAL A 523 -7.96 11.85 15.01
C VAL A 523 -7.83 10.51 15.77
N VAL A 524 -8.02 9.38 15.09
CA VAL A 524 -7.84 8.03 15.70
C VAL A 524 -6.39 7.80 16.14
N GLY A 525 -5.42 8.41 15.45
CA GLY A 525 -3.99 8.33 15.79
C GLY A 525 -3.55 9.26 16.93
N LEU A 526 -4.40 10.23 17.35
CA LEU A 526 -4.00 11.19 18.38
C LEU A 526 -3.79 10.52 19.75
N PRO A 527 -2.60 10.65 20.37
CA PRO A 527 -2.33 10.07 21.68
C PRO A 527 -3.21 10.61 22.81
N GLY A 528 -3.78 11.82 22.64
CA GLY A 528 -4.63 12.48 23.62
C GLY A 528 -6.08 11.96 23.69
N ILE A 529 -6.58 11.24 22.67
CA ILE A 529 -7.95 10.66 22.71
C ILE A 529 -8.03 9.53 23.73
N ALA A 530 -6.89 8.86 24.00
CA ALA A 530 -6.78 7.91 25.08
C ALA A 530 -7.07 8.51 26.48
N ALA A 531 -6.83 9.79 26.66
CA ALA A 531 -7.01 10.45 27.96
C ALA A 531 -8.48 10.82 28.26
N ILE A 532 -9.34 10.91 27.24
CA ILE A 532 -10.76 11.31 27.40
C ILE A 532 -11.59 10.18 28.03
N GLY A 533 -11.11 8.93 28.02
CA GLY A 533 -11.79 7.76 28.60
C GLY A 533 -11.41 7.42 30.05
N HIS A 534 -10.54 8.17 30.72
CA HIS A 534 -10.08 7.89 32.09
C HIS A 534 -11.05 8.42 33.17
N GLY A 535 -12.32 8.11 33.05
CA GLY A 535 -13.21 8.00 34.20
C GLY A 535 -12.93 6.68 34.93
N LYS A 536 -12.92 6.69 36.27
CA LYS A 536 -12.55 5.61 37.22
C LYS A 536 -13.09 4.19 37.00
N GLY A 537 -13.28 3.71 35.79
CA GLY A 537 -13.75 2.39 35.42
C GLY A 537 -13.03 1.92 34.15
N ARG A 538 -12.12 1.01 34.29
CA ARG A 538 -11.57 -0.05 33.40
C ARG A 538 -11.96 -0.02 31.89
N VAL A 539 -11.91 1.13 31.23
CA VAL A 539 -11.94 1.18 29.77
C VAL A 539 -10.48 1.30 29.31
N PRO A 540 -9.91 0.30 28.65
CA PRO A 540 -8.56 0.42 28.12
C PRO A 540 -8.54 1.60 27.16
N ALA A 541 -7.50 2.40 27.22
CA ALA A 541 -7.28 3.54 26.37
C ALA A 541 -7.37 3.09 24.89
N LEU A 542 -8.39 3.55 24.17
CA LEU A 542 -8.62 3.30 22.75
C LEU A 542 -7.60 4.09 21.91
N THR A 543 -6.31 3.77 22.05
CA THR A 543 -5.30 4.25 21.11
C THR A 543 -5.21 3.29 19.94
N PHE A 544 -4.96 3.81 18.74
CA PHE A 544 -4.77 2.99 17.55
C PHE A 544 -3.62 1.97 17.76
N SER A 545 -2.55 2.36 18.44
CA SER A 545 -1.43 1.46 18.76
C SER A 545 -1.87 0.31 19.66
N HIS A 546 -2.66 0.56 20.69
CA HIS A 546 -3.21 -0.48 21.57
C HIS A 546 -4.20 -1.38 20.83
N TRP A 547 -4.99 -0.81 19.93
CA TRP A 547 -5.97 -1.54 19.14
C TRP A 547 -5.34 -2.50 18.14
N VAL A 548 -4.28 -2.07 17.43
CA VAL A 548 -3.67 -2.87 16.36
C VAL A 548 -2.55 -3.76 16.89
N TYR A 549 -1.92 -3.38 18.00
CA TYR A 549 -0.87 -4.18 18.63
C TYR A 549 -1.47 -5.44 19.25
N TYR A 550 -0.96 -6.59 18.83
CA TYR A 550 -1.33 -7.90 19.39
C TYR A 550 -1.02 -7.98 20.88
N GLY A 551 -1.95 -7.51 21.73
CA GLY A 551 -1.95 -7.78 23.16
C GLY A 551 -0.67 -7.56 23.97
N ALA A 552 0.31 -6.94 23.36
CA ALA A 552 1.56 -6.65 24.00
C ALA A 552 1.46 -5.36 24.78
N SER A 553 1.74 -5.48 26.07
CA SER A 553 1.92 -4.50 27.14
C SER A 553 1.31 -3.09 27.00
N HIS A 554 0.64 -2.70 28.07
CA HIS A 554 0.09 -1.39 28.39
C HIS A 554 1.13 -0.25 28.48
N GLN A 555 2.26 -0.33 27.80
CA GLN A 555 3.17 0.80 27.75
C GLN A 555 2.63 1.79 26.72
N VAL A 556 1.78 2.71 27.18
CA VAL A 556 1.60 4.00 26.55
C VAL A 556 3.01 4.57 26.41
N LEU A 557 3.55 4.59 25.18
CA LEU A 557 4.85 5.20 24.92
C LEU A 557 4.84 6.62 25.50
N PRO A 558 5.76 6.98 26.37
CA PRO A 558 5.77 8.34 26.92
C PRO A 558 5.90 9.32 25.76
N VAL A 559 5.06 10.35 25.78
CA VAL A 559 5.15 11.42 24.78
C VAL A 559 6.50 12.10 24.95
N GLU A 560 7.43 11.86 24.04
CA GLU A 560 8.72 12.51 24.05
C GLU A 560 8.63 13.88 23.37
N TRP A 561 8.50 14.90 24.19
CA TRP A 561 8.33 16.29 23.73
C TRP A 561 9.43 16.76 22.78
N TRP A 562 10.65 16.26 22.90
CA TRP A 562 11.75 16.61 21.99
C TRP A 562 11.54 16.06 20.58
N ALA A 563 10.95 14.86 20.42
CA ALA A 563 10.63 14.30 19.11
C ALA A 563 9.51 15.10 18.42
N PHE A 564 8.51 15.54 19.21
CA PHE A 564 7.49 16.46 18.74
C PHE A 564 8.10 17.80 18.32
N ALA A 565 9.00 18.36 19.12
CA ALA A 565 9.70 19.59 18.80
C ALA A 565 10.56 19.48 17.52
N ALA A 566 11.23 18.34 17.32
CA ALA A 566 12.02 18.07 16.12
C ALA A 566 11.13 18.00 14.87
N ALA A 567 9.98 17.30 14.93
CA ALA A 567 9.02 17.23 13.84
C ALA A 567 8.41 18.62 13.54
N ALA A 568 8.05 19.38 14.55
CA ALA A 568 7.54 20.75 14.40
C ALA A 568 8.60 21.70 13.79
N ALA A 569 9.86 21.58 14.21
CA ALA A 569 10.97 22.35 13.64
C ALA A 569 11.19 22.00 12.17
N ALA A 570 11.17 20.69 11.82
CA ALA A 570 11.28 20.23 10.45
C ALA A 570 10.16 20.79 9.56
N LEU A 571 8.93 20.80 10.07
CA LEU A 571 7.77 21.41 9.40
C LEU A 571 8.00 22.91 9.14
N VAL A 572 8.40 23.67 10.16
CA VAL A 572 8.64 25.11 10.03
C VAL A 572 9.74 25.39 9.00
N VAL A 573 10.86 24.65 9.05
CA VAL A 573 11.97 24.76 8.09
C VAL A 573 11.50 24.43 6.68
N GLY A 574 10.72 23.35 6.51
CA GLY A 574 10.18 22.95 5.22
C GLY A 574 9.22 23.99 4.63
N VAL A 575 8.31 24.53 5.43
CA VAL A 575 7.37 25.57 5.01
C VAL A 575 8.11 26.87 4.65
N ALA A 576 9.02 27.34 5.51
CA ALA A 576 9.82 28.55 5.24
C ALA A 576 10.69 28.37 3.97
N GLY A 577 11.34 27.22 3.83
CA GLY A 577 12.11 26.84 2.65
C GLY A 577 11.25 26.81 1.39
N GLY A 578 10.03 26.24 1.46
CA GLY A 578 9.09 26.18 0.34
C GLY A 578 8.67 27.58 -0.14
N VAL A 579 8.36 28.48 0.78
CA VAL A 579 8.05 29.87 0.47
C VAL A 579 9.26 30.60 -0.14
N ALA A 580 10.46 30.39 0.42
CA ALA A 580 11.71 30.98 -0.10
C ALA A 580 12.03 30.48 -1.53
N VAL A 581 11.90 29.17 -1.80
CA VAL A 581 12.11 28.56 -3.12
C VAL A 581 11.16 29.14 -4.17
N VAL A 582 9.90 29.35 -3.79
CA VAL A 582 8.90 29.95 -4.71
C VAL A 582 9.22 31.43 -4.96
N ARG A 583 9.52 32.21 -3.92
CA ARG A 583 9.86 33.65 -4.04
C ARG A 583 11.13 33.87 -4.84
N ALA A 584 12.15 33.09 -4.63
CA ALA A 584 13.42 33.18 -5.37
C ALA A 584 13.34 32.74 -6.84
N GLY A 585 12.21 32.17 -7.26
CA GLY A 585 12.05 31.63 -8.62
C GLY A 585 13.01 30.48 -8.97
N VAL A 586 13.64 29.88 -7.95
CA VAL A 586 14.66 28.83 -8.09
C VAL A 586 14.11 27.65 -8.90
N THR A 587 12.84 27.30 -8.70
CA THR A 587 12.20 26.20 -9.44
C THR A 587 12.08 26.47 -10.94
N ARG A 588 11.85 27.74 -11.36
CA ARG A 588 11.84 28.11 -12.77
C ARG A 588 13.24 28.05 -13.37
N ARG A 589 14.27 28.51 -12.64
CA ARG A 589 15.67 28.47 -13.05
C ARG A 589 16.22 27.05 -13.03
N ALA A 590 15.98 26.27 -11.97
CA ALA A 590 16.39 24.88 -11.87
C ALA A 590 15.75 23.98 -12.94
N ALA A 591 14.48 24.21 -13.24
CA ALA A 591 13.78 23.49 -14.29
C ALA A 591 14.28 23.84 -15.70
N ARG A 592 14.68 25.12 -15.95
CA ARG A 592 15.30 25.54 -17.23
C ARG A 592 16.71 24.98 -17.39
N LEU A 593 17.46 24.88 -16.31
CA LEU A 593 18.87 24.46 -16.34
C LEU A 593 19.03 22.93 -16.32
N GLY A 594 17.96 22.17 -16.04
CA GLY A 594 18.08 20.71 -15.89
C GLY A 594 19.05 20.32 -14.76
N LEU A 595 19.25 21.20 -13.80
CA LEU A 595 20.33 21.18 -12.81
C LEU A 595 20.30 19.96 -11.89
N TRP A 596 19.09 19.38 -11.66
CA TRP A 596 18.93 18.24 -10.78
C TRP A 596 19.20 16.88 -11.45
N LEU A 597 19.27 16.86 -12.80
CA LEU A 597 19.73 15.71 -13.57
C LEU A 597 21.16 15.90 -14.10
N ARG A 598 21.70 17.15 -14.02
CA ARG A 598 23.09 17.47 -14.42
C ARG A 598 23.83 18.08 -13.22
N MET A 599 24.01 17.29 -12.17
CA MET A 599 24.84 17.67 -11.01
C MET A 599 26.29 18.16 -11.32
N PRO A 600 26.87 18.01 -12.53
CA PRO A 600 28.20 18.53 -12.79
C PRO A 600 28.34 20.05 -12.72
N THR A 601 27.26 20.83 -12.89
CA THR A 601 27.40 22.31 -12.98
C THR A 601 27.48 23.03 -11.64
N VAL A 602 26.90 22.48 -10.58
CA VAL A 602 27.05 23.03 -9.20
C VAL A 602 28.45 22.73 -8.66
N ALA A 603 29.04 21.61 -9.09
CA ALA A 603 30.41 21.23 -8.75
C ALA A 603 31.46 22.16 -9.36
N ALA A 604 31.12 22.91 -10.44
CA ALA A 604 32.10 23.78 -11.12
C ALA A 604 32.42 25.08 -10.35
N THR A 605 31.56 25.52 -9.44
CA THR A 605 31.70 26.82 -8.73
C THR A 605 32.06 26.69 -7.25
N GLY A 606 32.14 25.45 -6.72
CA GLY A 606 32.41 25.18 -5.30
C GLY A 606 33.93 24.98 -5.00
N PRO A 607 34.28 24.89 -3.69
CA PRO A 607 35.65 24.56 -3.28
C PRO A 607 36.14 23.25 -3.89
N ALA A 608 37.45 23.11 -4.13
CA ALA A 608 38.02 21.97 -4.84
C ALA A 608 37.68 20.61 -4.24
N ALA A 609 37.57 20.50 -2.91
CA ALA A 609 37.18 19.30 -2.20
C ALA A 609 35.69 18.90 -2.47
N VAL A 610 34.78 19.90 -2.53
CA VAL A 610 33.38 19.71 -2.85
C VAL A 610 33.22 19.27 -4.31
N ARG A 611 33.99 19.91 -5.23
CA ARG A 611 34.01 19.50 -6.64
C ARG A 611 34.52 18.07 -6.82
N TRP A 612 35.53 17.66 -6.05
CA TRP A 612 36.05 16.29 -6.10
C TRP A 612 35.07 15.28 -5.58
N ALA A 613 34.43 15.57 -4.44
CA ALA A 613 33.40 14.69 -3.83
C ALA A 613 32.20 14.53 -4.76
N PHE A 614 31.72 15.63 -5.37
CA PHE A 614 30.63 15.58 -6.34
C PHE A 614 31.05 14.90 -7.65
N ALA A 615 32.27 15.09 -8.13
CA ALA A 615 32.80 14.41 -9.32
C ALA A 615 32.99 12.92 -9.08
N PHE A 616 33.40 12.52 -7.88
CA PHE A 616 33.49 11.12 -7.49
C PHE A 616 32.08 10.48 -7.33
N GLY A 617 31.18 11.15 -6.62
CA GLY A 617 29.79 10.71 -6.48
C GLY A 617 29.04 10.65 -7.82
N ALA A 618 29.28 11.62 -8.71
CA ALA A 618 28.71 11.61 -10.05
C ALA A 618 29.32 10.51 -10.95
N ARG A 619 30.63 10.21 -10.83
CA ARG A 619 31.25 9.09 -11.55
C ARG A 619 30.76 7.74 -11.02
N ALA A 620 30.68 7.57 -9.71
CA ALA A 620 30.13 6.38 -9.08
C ALA A 620 28.63 6.22 -9.41
N GLY A 621 27.86 7.31 -9.36
CA GLY A 621 26.46 7.33 -9.74
C GLY A 621 26.24 7.08 -11.24
N ASN A 622 27.08 7.63 -12.11
CA ASN A 622 27.01 7.36 -13.55
C ASN A 622 27.51 5.95 -13.90
N ALA A 623 28.50 5.43 -13.19
CA ALA A 623 28.93 4.04 -13.35
C ALA A 623 27.82 3.08 -12.90
N LEU A 624 27.25 3.31 -11.71
CA LEU A 624 26.09 2.56 -11.23
C LEU A 624 24.85 2.73 -12.13
N ALA A 625 24.59 3.93 -12.63
CA ALA A 625 23.51 4.18 -13.57
C ALA A 625 23.80 3.53 -14.93
N GLY A 626 25.07 3.51 -15.37
CA GLY A 626 25.52 2.80 -16.56
C GLY A 626 25.34 1.30 -16.43
N GLU A 627 25.75 0.71 -15.30
CA GLU A 627 25.55 -0.71 -15.00
C GLU A 627 24.07 -1.06 -14.86
N VAL A 628 23.26 -0.21 -14.21
CA VAL A 628 21.81 -0.38 -14.10
C VAL A 628 21.12 -0.24 -15.46
N VAL A 629 21.55 0.71 -16.31
CA VAL A 629 21.03 0.87 -17.67
C VAL A 629 21.51 -0.26 -18.58
N ALA A 630 22.76 -0.72 -18.44
CA ALA A 630 23.26 -1.88 -19.17
C ALA A 630 22.53 -3.17 -18.72
N PHE A 631 22.33 -3.35 -17.42
CA PHE A 631 21.53 -4.45 -16.88
C PHE A 631 20.05 -4.37 -17.33
N ASP A 632 19.48 -3.19 -17.37
CA ASP A 632 18.12 -2.94 -17.88
C ASP A 632 18.08 -3.24 -19.40
N HIS A 633 19.03 -2.74 -20.18
CA HIS A 633 19.07 -2.92 -21.63
C HIS A 633 19.48 -4.34 -22.06
N ASP A 634 20.47 -4.95 -21.39
CA ASP A 634 21.05 -6.21 -21.84
C ASP A 634 20.37 -7.46 -21.26
N LEU A 635 19.74 -7.32 -20.08
CA LEU A 635 19.08 -8.45 -19.41
C LEU A 635 17.59 -8.23 -19.22
N VAL A 636 17.18 -7.06 -18.82
CA VAL A 636 15.81 -6.77 -18.42
C VAL A 636 14.93 -6.43 -19.65
N GLU A 637 15.42 -5.60 -20.56
CA GLU A 637 14.72 -5.27 -21.80
C GLU A 637 14.49 -6.49 -22.70
N PRO A 638 15.47 -7.39 -22.98
CA PRO A 638 15.23 -8.61 -23.74
C PRO A 638 14.30 -9.61 -23.04
N LEU A 639 14.36 -9.69 -21.71
CA LEU A 639 13.41 -10.49 -20.92
C LEU A 639 11.99 -9.92 -20.98
N TYR A 640 11.84 -8.59 -20.99
CA TYR A 640 10.56 -7.93 -21.14
C TYR A 640 10.01 -8.03 -22.55
N ASP A 641 10.85 -7.91 -23.56
CA ASP A 641 10.44 -8.04 -24.96
C ASP A 641 10.04 -9.46 -25.28
N SER A 642 10.77 -10.48 -24.80
CA SER A 642 10.40 -11.88 -24.95
C SER A 642 9.13 -12.25 -24.17
N ALA A 643 8.95 -11.74 -22.97
CA ALA A 643 7.69 -11.87 -22.22
C ALA A 643 6.55 -11.10 -22.87
N GLY A 644 6.84 -9.90 -23.41
CA GLY A 644 5.91 -9.07 -24.16
C GLY A 644 5.45 -9.73 -25.46
N GLU A 645 6.35 -10.33 -26.21
CA GLU A 645 6.05 -11.12 -27.40
C GLU A 645 5.22 -12.35 -27.08
N GLY A 646 5.52 -13.04 -25.97
CA GLY A 646 4.70 -14.16 -25.48
C GLY A 646 3.28 -13.73 -25.11
N ILE A 647 3.12 -12.55 -24.50
CA ILE A 647 1.82 -11.96 -24.18
C ILE A 647 1.13 -11.46 -25.46
N GLU A 648 1.84 -10.91 -26.43
CA GLU A 648 1.27 -10.52 -27.73
C GLU A 648 0.78 -11.73 -28.52
N VAL A 649 1.53 -12.82 -28.53
CA VAL A 649 1.11 -14.10 -29.16
C VAL A 649 -0.12 -14.66 -28.44
N ALA A 650 -0.14 -14.62 -27.11
CA ALA A 650 -1.31 -15.01 -26.33
C ALA A 650 -2.50 -14.05 -26.56
N ALA A 651 -2.27 -12.75 -26.59
CA ALA A 651 -3.29 -11.74 -26.88
C ALA A 651 -3.81 -11.88 -28.31
N TRP A 652 -2.95 -12.14 -29.30
CA TRP A 652 -3.33 -12.36 -30.69
C TRP A 652 -4.11 -13.67 -30.88
N SER A 653 -3.77 -14.72 -30.15
CA SER A 653 -4.55 -15.95 -30.11
C SER A 653 -5.92 -15.76 -29.44
N LEU A 654 -6.01 -14.86 -28.45
CA LEU A 654 -7.25 -14.45 -27.77
C LEU A 654 -8.09 -13.47 -28.59
N GLU A 655 -7.48 -12.66 -29.46
CA GLU A 655 -8.16 -11.71 -30.35
C GLU A 655 -9.02 -12.42 -31.42
N ARG A 656 -8.68 -13.65 -31.79
CA ARG A 656 -9.52 -14.52 -32.64
C ARG A 656 -10.80 -14.99 -31.94
N VAL A 657 -10.86 -14.91 -30.59
CA VAL A 657 -12.08 -15.16 -29.83
C VAL A 657 -12.78 -13.81 -29.67
N ARG A 658 -13.83 -13.58 -30.47
CA ARG A 658 -14.63 -12.33 -30.44
C ARG A 658 -14.83 -11.86 -29.02
N VAL A 659 -14.49 -10.58 -28.74
CA VAL A 659 -14.53 -9.90 -27.42
C VAL A 659 -15.87 -10.11 -26.66
N ARG A 660 -16.97 -10.33 -27.40
CA ARG A 660 -18.29 -10.66 -26.82
C ARG A 660 -18.32 -12.05 -26.16
N ARG A 661 -17.49 -13.00 -26.65
CA ARG A 661 -17.38 -14.34 -26.04
C ARG A 661 -16.43 -14.38 -24.87
N LEU A 662 -15.43 -13.51 -24.83
CA LEU A 662 -14.49 -13.42 -23.71
C LEU A 662 -15.17 -12.88 -22.45
N GLY A 663 -16.03 -11.86 -22.58
CA GLY A 663 -16.85 -11.36 -21.47
C GLY A 663 -17.79 -12.44 -20.93
N ILE A 664 -18.39 -13.22 -21.82
CA ILE A 664 -19.27 -14.34 -21.45
C ILE A 664 -18.44 -15.48 -20.82
N ALA A 665 -17.27 -15.82 -21.39
CA ALA A 665 -16.38 -16.86 -20.85
C ALA A 665 -15.80 -16.48 -19.48
N LEU A 666 -15.40 -15.22 -19.27
CA LEU A 666 -14.98 -14.70 -17.97
C LEU A 666 -16.16 -14.64 -16.99
N GLY A 667 -17.34 -14.25 -17.44
CA GLY A 667 -18.57 -14.27 -16.65
C GLY A 667 -18.97 -15.69 -16.24
N VAL A 668 -18.87 -16.66 -17.15
CA VAL A 668 -19.09 -18.07 -16.88
C VAL A 668 -18.02 -18.65 -15.94
N MET A 669 -16.76 -18.32 -16.14
CA MET A 669 -15.67 -18.74 -15.26
C MET A 669 -15.83 -18.16 -13.85
N LEU A 670 -16.23 -16.89 -13.74
CA LEU A 670 -16.52 -16.25 -12.46
C LEU A 670 -17.78 -16.88 -11.81
N ALA A 671 -18.82 -17.17 -12.60
CA ALA A 671 -20.03 -17.87 -12.12
C ALA A 671 -19.72 -19.30 -11.67
N VAL A 672 -18.83 -20.00 -12.37
CA VAL A 672 -18.38 -21.35 -11.98
C VAL A 672 -17.54 -21.27 -10.69
N ILE A 673 -16.66 -20.29 -10.54
CA ILE A 673 -15.90 -20.06 -9.29
C ILE A 673 -16.88 -19.74 -8.14
N LEU A 674 -17.88 -18.89 -8.37
CA LEU A 674 -18.90 -18.57 -7.37
C LEU A 674 -19.79 -19.77 -7.03
N LEU A 675 -20.12 -20.60 -8.01
CA LEU A 675 -20.87 -21.85 -7.80
C LEU A 675 -20.03 -22.87 -7.03
N LEU A 676 -18.75 -23.00 -7.35
CA LEU A 676 -17.83 -23.89 -6.63
C LEU A 676 -17.60 -23.42 -5.19
N VAL A 677 -17.41 -22.13 -4.99
CA VAL A 677 -17.31 -21.53 -3.65
C VAL A 677 -18.64 -21.66 -2.90
N GLY A 678 -19.77 -21.37 -3.55
CA GLY A 678 -21.11 -21.55 -2.97
C GLY A 678 -21.44 -22.99 -2.65
N ALA A 679 -21.11 -23.92 -3.55
CA ALA A 679 -21.29 -25.36 -3.33
C ALA A 679 -20.39 -25.88 -2.21
N SER A 680 -19.15 -25.40 -2.12
CA SER A 680 -18.23 -25.76 -1.02
C SER A 680 -18.69 -25.18 0.32
N VAL A 681 -19.26 -23.97 0.32
CA VAL A 681 -19.88 -23.37 1.52
C VAL A 681 -21.12 -24.16 1.95
N LEU A 682 -21.97 -24.59 1.01
CA LEU A 682 -23.15 -25.41 1.29
C LEU A 682 -22.78 -26.84 1.71
N ALA A 683 -21.74 -27.44 1.10
CA ALA A 683 -21.23 -28.75 1.48
C ALA A 683 -20.54 -28.73 2.85
N ALA A 684 -19.84 -27.64 3.19
CA ALA A 684 -19.27 -27.43 4.52
C ALA A 684 -20.33 -27.13 5.58
N GLY A 685 -21.50 -26.62 5.19
CA GLY A 685 -22.65 -26.33 6.08
C GLY A 685 -23.31 -27.57 6.69
N GLY A 686 -22.95 -28.79 6.27
CA GLY A 686 -23.38 -30.04 6.89
C GLY A 686 -22.69 -30.42 8.20
N HIS A 687 -21.61 -29.72 8.58
CA HIS A 687 -20.87 -29.99 9.81
C HIS A 687 -20.48 -28.69 10.53
N PHE A 688 -21.51 -27.97 11.02
CA PHE A 688 -21.26 -26.97 12.06
C PHE A 688 -21.25 -27.70 13.42
N PRO A 689 -20.11 -27.77 14.12
CA PRO A 689 -20.18 -28.11 15.53
C PRO A 689 -20.80 -26.92 16.26
N VAL A 690 -22.03 -27.09 16.70
CA VAL A 690 -22.64 -26.23 17.73
C VAL A 690 -21.82 -26.45 18.99
N HIS A 691 -20.91 -25.54 19.32
CA HIS A 691 -20.31 -25.47 20.63
C HIS A 691 -21.38 -24.95 21.60
N THR A 692 -22.02 -25.88 22.32
CA THR A 692 -22.70 -25.63 23.59
C THR A 692 -21.63 -25.46 24.67
N THR A 693 -21.70 -24.30 25.37
CA THR A 693 -21.05 -23.88 26.63
C THR A 693 -19.54 -23.79 26.64
#